data_cf6655dbef0fab57b6168b01a064f209
#
_entry.id   cf6655dbef0fab57b6168b01a064f209
#
_cell.length_a   1.000
_cell.length_b   1.000
_cell.length_c   1.000
_cell.angle_alpha   90.00
_cell.angle_beta   90.00
_cell.angle_gamma   90.00
#
_symmetry.space_group_name_H-M   'P 1'
#
loop_
_entity.id
_entity.type
_entity.pdbx_description
1 polymer ?
#
loop_
_entity_poly.entity_id
_entity_poly.type
_entity_poly.pdbx_seq_one_letter_code
_entity_poly.pdbx_strand_id
1 'polypeptide(L)'
;MNTAEVDLDRLVDYEREYRSVVKRAQVTGDHMIGLCPFHDDSKNSFSVDLKTGRWHCFSEDIGGNYVDFVAKMNGVSTKDAYKRIMEDYHVEMPEKEKPAASRRSYSMEQYAFEKRLPVEFLRDTCHISNDKERKDQTTYMKIPYLKEDGTEATYRKRFAGKEFRWRYGSSGKICLYGEWRLPQMRQSGYACLVEGESDTQSMWYMGISTLGVPGASMFKSNMSDQLQDLKLYIHQEPDQGGETFMRKVIQGLRDGGFIGKVYKFSCSALGGIKDPSDVFIKFGKEEGAAKIQKLLERAEEIDLAEPDVIPESIKGAPVNLRQPEGWIYSDKGISHIDEKTYGPVMVCRTPIILTQRLRSLETGEEKIEIAFKRDDEWHRAIYPRSTIFTARGITVLADLGCTVTSENAKQVVRFLSALEAENIDIITKADATSSFGWQPGKRFIPGHDKDIVLDIDPSQKGMAAAYCQTGSFDKWKDTMQPHRERDKFRFILAAAFAAPLLRIIKQRIFFVYNWGSSKGGKTAGLKAALSAWGDPERLMVNFNATQVGLERTAAFYCDLPLGIDERQLAGKNQEGLEKTIYMIASGTGKIRGAKGGGLQTMRQWRTVAMATGEEPLSTDTSQTGVSTRVLEIYGGPFETEEQASLMHQESTQNFGWAGPEFIEHVLKISEKSICDKYDEMLRYVMSIAKGKSGSHVAGISAVALADAMIDTWFFDSQDAPEPEADPKKEEGKDDEKQITINQESWDRAKRMAASILQEQIAAASGDVNENAVQFITDWVISNKAYFGEKAIGTCLGTMSESGNVAYIFPSTLNQALTKAGYSPRKTLKYMADNGLIATASEGSDSKQRYSVKRRFDGRSCRFVEFKIGQFSEKDDDIESEADKYEQESFTDPDGFMSIPEGMEEELPFK
;
A
#
# COMPACT_ATOMS: atom_id res chain seq x y z
N MET A 1 17.06 40.19 5.22
CA MET A 1 17.44 41.11 4.11
C MET A 1 17.76 40.21 2.94
N ASN A 2 16.97 40.31 1.89
CA ASN A 2 17.13 39.54 0.67
C ASN A 2 18.47 39.91 0.01
N THR A 3 19.36 38.92 -0.14
CA THR A 3 20.41 38.99 -1.13
C THR A 3 19.70 38.90 -2.48
N ALA A 4 19.70 39.99 -3.24
CA ALA A 4 19.24 39.99 -4.62
C ALA A 4 20.11 38.98 -5.38
N GLU A 5 19.61 37.78 -5.66
CA GLU A 5 20.17 36.89 -6.67
C GLU A 5 20.05 37.60 -7.99
N VAL A 6 21.18 37.77 -8.69
CA VAL A 6 21.18 38.35 -10.04
C VAL A 6 20.37 37.45 -10.94
N ASP A 7 19.33 37.99 -11.53
CA ASP A 7 18.44 37.26 -12.43
C ASP A 7 19.18 37.03 -13.77
N LEU A 8 19.76 35.84 -13.92
CA LEU A 8 20.52 35.45 -15.11
C LEU A 8 19.66 35.44 -16.37
N ASP A 9 18.35 35.18 -16.24
CA ASP A 9 17.44 35.16 -17.40
C ASP A 9 17.24 36.52 -18.03
N ARG A 10 17.56 37.59 -17.28
CA ARG A 10 17.56 38.97 -17.79
C ARG A 10 18.92 39.48 -18.23
N LEU A 11 19.97 38.83 -17.75
CA LEU A 11 21.36 39.26 -17.96
C LEU A 11 21.96 38.59 -19.21
N VAL A 12 21.71 37.31 -19.42
CA VAL A 12 22.38 36.48 -20.41
C VAL A 12 21.55 36.34 -21.65
N ASP A 13 22.15 36.67 -22.80
CA ASP A 13 21.60 36.31 -24.12
C ASP A 13 21.92 34.84 -24.43
N TYR A 14 21.03 33.97 -24.01
CA TYR A 14 21.23 32.53 -24.15
C TYR A 14 21.36 32.09 -25.61
N GLU A 15 20.64 32.71 -26.54
CA GLU A 15 20.77 32.36 -27.95
C GLU A 15 22.18 32.61 -28.45
N ARG A 16 22.72 33.78 -28.17
CA ARG A 16 24.07 34.18 -28.58
C ARG A 16 25.11 33.24 -27.95
N GLU A 17 25.00 33.01 -26.65
CA GLU A 17 25.98 32.22 -25.92
C GLU A 17 26.01 30.75 -26.38
N TYR A 18 24.87 30.12 -26.51
CA TYR A 18 24.81 28.73 -26.98
C TYR A 18 25.16 28.57 -28.46
N ARG A 19 24.77 29.51 -29.32
CA ARG A 19 25.14 29.49 -30.73
C ARG A 19 26.66 29.55 -30.96
N SER A 20 27.39 30.18 -30.07
CA SER A 20 28.84 30.27 -30.19
C SER A 20 29.54 28.91 -30.07
N VAL A 21 28.91 27.90 -29.41
CA VAL A 21 29.55 26.63 -29.08
C VAL A 21 28.80 25.41 -29.61
N VAL A 22 27.48 25.51 -29.84
CA VAL A 22 26.66 24.40 -30.34
C VAL A 22 26.71 24.34 -31.85
N LYS A 23 27.33 23.30 -32.42
CA LYS A 23 27.40 23.10 -33.87
C LYS A 23 26.04 22.63 -34.41
N ARG A 24 25.75 23.00 -35.70
CA ARG A 24 24.48 22.72 -36.38
C ARG A 24 23.24 23.19 -35.59
N ALA A 25 23.37 24.28 -34.86
CA ALA A 25 22.29 24.85 -34.06
C ALA A 25 21.11 25.30 -34.93
N GLN A 26 19.94 24.79 -34.65
CA GLN A 26 18.65 25.15 -35.24
C GLN A 26 17.75 25.70 -34.14
N VAL A 27 17.20 26.91 -34.36
CA VAL A 27 16.29 27.57 -33.41
C VAL A 27 14.86 27.49 -33.94
N THR A 28 13.94 27.03 -33.11
CA THR A 28 12.51 27.01 -33.42
C THR A 28 11.76 27.57 -32.20
N GLY A 29 11.27 28.82 -32.36
CA GLY A 29 10.68 29.55 -31.21
C GLY A 29 11.72 29.76 -30.13
N ASP A 30 11.38 29.36 -28.88
CA ASP A 30 12.24 29.55 -27.71
C ASP A 30 13.20 28.36 -27.45
N HIS A 31 13.32 27.44 -28.41
CA HIS A 31 14.17 26.25 -28.26
C HIS A 31 15.26 26.19 -29.34
N MET A 32 16.47 25.81 -28.91
CA MET A 32 17.59 25.51 -29.78
C MET A 32 17.92 24.03 -29.72
N ILE A 33 18.16 23.39 -30.88
CA ILE A 33 18.63 22.00 -30.96
C ILE A 33 19.88 21.97 -31.84
N GLY A 34 20.88 21.16 -31.42
CA GLY A 34 22.14 21.04 -32.18
C GLY A 34 22.97 19.84 -31.72
N LEU A 35 24.23 19.78 -32.21
CA LEU A 35 25.17 18.78 -31.74
C LEU A 35 25.68 19.13 -30.35
N CYS A 36 25.78 18.10 -29.47
CA CYS A 36 26.25 18.31 -28.14
C CYS A 36 27.73 18.75 -28.10
N PRO A 37 28.09 19.79 -27.37
CA PRO A 37 29.49 20.26 -27.29
C PRO A 37 30.36 19.42 -26.33
N PHE A 38 29.78 18.47 -25.59
CA PHE A 38 30.49 17.73 -24.55
C PHE A 38 30.97 16.34 -25.00
N HIS A 39 30.50 15.83 -26.14
CA HIS A 39 30.93 14.56 -26.73
C HIS A 39 30.86 14.60 -28.25
N ASP A 40 31.49 13.65 -28.93
CA ASP A 40 31.45 13.56 -30.40
C ASP A 40 30.05 13.05 -30.81
N ASP A 41 29.29 13.93 -31.49
CA ASP A 41 27.90 13.72 -31.82
C ASP A 41 27.67 13.81 -33.33
N SER A 42 26.96 12.82 -33.86
CA SER A 42 26.60 12.78 -35.30
C SER A 42 25.16 13.22 -35.58
N LYS A 43 24.28 13.22 -34.54
CA LYS A 43 22.88 13.63 -34.60
C LYS A 43 22.61 14.71 -33.57
N ASN A 44 21.65 15.60 -33.85
CA ASN A 44 21.30 16.69 -32.96
C ASN A 44 20.68 16.11 -31.68
N SER A 45 21.48 15.98 -30.62
CA SER A 45 21.06 15.43 -29.33
C SER A 45 21.02 16.47 -28.21
N PHE A 46 21.48 17.69 -28.46
CA PHE A 46 21.56 18.76 -27.49
C PHE A 46 20.40 19.74 -27.66
N SER A 47 19.64 19.96 -26.63
CA SER A 47 18.49 20.89 -26.62
C SER A 47 18.68 21.97 -25.56
N VAL A 48 18.30 23.20 -25.86
CA VAL A 48 18.35 24.35 -24.97
C VAL A 48 17.01 25.07 -24.98
N ASP A 49 16.52 25.44 -23.81
CA ASP A 49 15.43 26.40 -23.63
C ASP A 49 16.07 27.81 -23.53
N LEU A 50 15.84 28.65 -24.54
CA LEU A 50 16.43 29.96 -24.66
C LEU A 50 15.85 31.02 -23.71
N LYS A 51 14.71 30.73 -23.04
CA LYS A 51 14.13 31.64 -22.04
C LYS A 51 14.77 31.42 -20.66
N THR A 52 15.16 30.20 -20.36
CA THR A 52 15.63 29.83 -19.01
C THR A 52 17.09 29.39 -18.98
N GLY A 53 17.74 29.33 -20.15
CA GLY A 53 19.12 28.86 -20.31
C GLY A 53 19.32 27.41 -19.90
N ARG A 54 18.25 26.61 -19.73
CA ARG A 54 18.36 25.20 -19.40
C ARG A 54 18.67 24.37 -20.61
N TRP A 55 19.60 23.44 -20.46
CA TRP A 55 20.02 22.54 -21.52
C TRP A 55 19.93 21.08 -21.13
N HIS A 56 19.81 20.21 -22.12
CA HIS A 56 19.80 18.78 -21.95
C HIS A 56 20.40 18.07 -23.16
N CYS A 57 21.26 17.09 -22.94
CA CYS A 57 21.77 16.17 -23.94
C CYS A 57 21.04 14.83 -23.82
N PHE A 58 20.28 14.47 -24.84
CA PHE A 58 19.50 13.24 -24.86
C PHE A 58 20.34 11.97 -25.09
N SER A 59 21.57 12.09 -25.61
CA SER A 59 22.46 10.94 -25.84
C SER A 59 23.13 10.46 -24.56
N GLU A 60 23.53 11.37 -23.66
CA GLU A 60 24.20 11.04 -22.42
C GLU A 60 23.30 11.25 -21.18
N ASP A 61 22.06 11.67 -21.38
CA ASP A 61 21.09 11.96 -20.30
C ASP A 61 21.62 12.93 -19.23
N ILE A 62 22.33 13.99 -19.69
CA ILE A 62 22.90 15.03 -18.84
C ILE A 62 22.28 16.38 -19.16
N GLY A 63 22.10 17.19 -18.16
CA GLY A 63 21.54 18.54 -18.34
C GLY A 63 21.78 19.43 -17.14
N GLY A 64 21.37 20.70 -17.26
CA GLY A 64 21.52 21.68 -16.19
C GLY A 64 21.06 23.08 -16.62
N ASN A 65 21.39 24.08 -15.80
CA ASN A 65 21.19 25.49 -16.14
C ASN A 65 22.42 26.07 -16.86
N TYR A 66 22.39 27.35 -17.20
CA TYR A 66 23.50 28.00 -17.90
C TYR A 66 24.81 28.02 -17.09
N VAL A 67 24.74 28.11 -15.76
CA VAL A 67 25.94 28.06 -14.92
C VAL A 67 26.58 26.66 -14.97
N ASP A 68 25.74 25.59 -14.95
CA ASP A 68 26.22 24.21 -15.09
C ASP A 68 26.85 23.99 -16.48
N PHE A 69 26.29 24.62 -17.53
CA PHE A 69 26.85 24.58 -18.87
C PHE A 69 28.26 25.20 -18.92
N VAL A 70 28.40 26.42 -18.41
CA VAL A 70 29.69 27.13 -18.35
C VAL A 70 30.71 26.40 -17.49
N ALA A 71 30.27 25.82 -16.36
CA ALA A 71 31.13 25.01 -15.49
C ALA A 71 31.68 23.81 -16.24
N LYS A 72 30.82 23.08 -16.95
CA LYS A 72 31.18 21.88 -17.70
C LYS A 72 32.04 22.20 -18.91
N MET A 73 31.73 23.28 -19.64
CA MET A 73 32.52 23.73 -20.80
C MET A 73 33.95 24.12 -20.41
N ASN A 74 34.16 24.71 -19.25
CA ASN A 74 35.46 25.21 -18.81
C ASN A 74 36.17 24.30 -17.80
N GLY A 75 35.55 23.19 -17.37
CA GLY A 75 36.11 22.26 -16.39
C GLY A 75 36.31 22.89 -15.00
N VAL A 76 35.45 23.84 -14.61
CA VAL A 76 35.54 24.59 -13.34
C VAL A 76 34.33 24.26 -12.43
N SER A 77 34.43 24.67 -11.16
CA SER A 77 33.28 24.56 -10.26
C SER A 77 32.12 25.48 -10.69
N THR A 78 30.88 25.14 -10.36
CA THR A 78 29.69 25.99 -10.61
C THR A 78 29.85 27.38 -9.96
N LYS A 79 30.55 27.46 -8.85
CA LYS A 79 30.86 28.72 -8.18
C LYS A 79 31.82 29.60 -9.02
N ASP A 80 32.85 29.00 -9.59
CA ASP A 80 33.83 29.72 -10.43
C ASP A 80 33.21 30.06 -11.79
N ALA A 81 32.37 29.19 -12.33
CA ALA A 81 31.59 29.49 -13.53
C ALA A 81 30.65 30.68 -13.32
N TYR A 82 29.90 30.72 -12.20
CA TYR A 82 29.05 31.87 -11.87
C TYR A 82 29.85 33.17 -11.76
N LYS A 83 31.03 33.10 -11.14
CA LYS A 83 31.94 34.28 -11.04
C LYS A 83 32.40 34.77 -12.42
N ARG A 84 32.76 33.86 -13.33
CA ARG A 84 33.14 34.20 -14.71
C ARG A 84 31.98 34.87 -15.46
N ILE A 85 30.77 34.29 -15.36
CA ILE A 85 29.59 34.92 -15.98
C ILE A 85 29.40 36.36 -15.49
N MET A 86 29.56 36.62 -14.19
CA MET A 86 29.44 37.98 -13.65
C MET A 86 30.54 38.91 -14.18
N GLU A 87 31.77 38.42 -14.31
CA GLU A 87 32.88 39.16 -14.91
C GLU A 87 32.66 39.45 -16.40
N ASP A 88 32.23 38.45 -17.17
CA ASP A 88 31.95 38.58 -18.62
C ASP A 88 30.83 39.58 -18.90
N TYR A 89 29.83 39.64 -18.04
CA TYR A 89 28.72 40.58 -18.17
C TYR A 89 28.89 41.87 -17.39
N HIS A 90 30.11 42.13 -16.87
CA HIS A 90 30.51 43.36 -16.13
C HIS A 90 29.57 43.68 -14.95
N VAL A 91 29.02 42.66 -14.30
CA VAL A 91 28.21 42.81 -13.09
C VAL A 91 29.16 42.83 -11.86
N GLU A 92 29.22 43.97 -11.17
CA GLU A 92 29.94 44.07 -9.92
C GLU A 92 29.22 43.15 -8.90
N MET A 93 29.89 42.07 -8.53
CA MET A 93 29.44 41.23 -7.42
C MET A 93 29.48 42.06 -6.16
N PRO A 94 28.36 42.18 -5.41
CA PRO A 94 28.45 42.77 -4.09
C PRO A 94 29.44 41.92 -3.32
N GLU A 95 30.56 42.50 -2.88
CA GLU A 95 31.44 41.84 -1.95
C GLU A 95 30.60 41.43 -0.76
N LYS A 96 30.40 40.11 -0.57
CA LYS A 96 29.92 39.62 0.71
C LYS A 96 30.92 40.08 1.73
N GLU A 97 30.65 41.19 2.41
CA GLU A 97 31.30 41.51 3.66
C GLU A 97 31.20 40.22 4.50
N LYS A 98 32.30 39.49 4.59
CA LYS A 98 32.42 38.45 5.62
C LYS A 98 32.08 39.19 6.91
N PRO A 99 31.02 38.86 7.65
CA PRO A 99 30.79 39.47 8.93
C PRO A 99 32.06 39.22 9.72
N ALA A 100 32.74 40.30 10.10
CA ALA A 100 33.98 40.22 10.88
C ALA A 100 33.62 39.32 12.06
N ALA A 101 34.50 38.35 12.38
CA ALA A 101 34.29 37.39 13.46
C ALA A 101 33.92 38.09 14.79
N SER A 102 34.31 39.37 14.95
CA SER A 102 33.97 40.28 16.05
C SER A 102 32.48 40.62 16.18
N ARG A 103 31.67 40.62 15.09
CA ARG A 103 30.22 40.99 15.16
C ARG A 103 29.31 39.87 15.67
N ARG A 104 29.72 38.62 15.63
CA ARG A 104 28.97 37.46 16.14
C ARG A 104 29.46 36.99 17.51
N SER A 105 30.58 37.44 17.97
CA SER A 105 31.13 37.07 19.26
C SER A 105 30.24 37.57 20.39
N TYR A 106 29.98 36.70 21.36
CA TYR A 106 29.19 37.00 22.53
C TYR A 106 29.76 36.27 23.75
N SER A 107 30.02 36.96 24.80
CA SER A 107 30.63 36.40 26.00
C SER A 107 29.66 36.36 27.19
N MET A 108 29.97 35.51 28.16
CA MET A 108 29.24 35.44 29.43
C MET A 108 29.27 36.79 30.20
N GLU A 109 30.35 37.55 30.09
CA GLU A 109 30.49 38.87 30.72
C GLU A 109 29.54 39.90 30.09
N GLN A 110 29.41 39.87 28.77
CA GLN A 110 28.42 40.70 28.05
C GLN A 110 26.98 40.33 28.47
N TYR A 111 26.69 39.01 28.52
CA TYR A 111 25.39 38.51 28.97
C TYR A 111 25.11 38.88 30.44
N ALA A 112 26.10 38.74 31.32
CA ALA A 112 26.02 39.13 32.72
C ALA A 112 25.63 40.60 32.88
N PHE A 113 26.27 41.47 32.09
CA PHE A 113 25.96 42.90 32.06
C PHE A 113 24.56 43.19 31.57
N GLU A 114 24.16 42.60 30.45
CA GLU A 114 22.80 42.76 29.86
C GLU A 114 21.70 42.28 30.82
N LYS A 115 21.91 41.18 31.50
CA LYS A 115 20.90 40.52 32.37
C LYS A 115 21.08 40.96 33.85
N ARG A 116 22.06 41.80 34.17
CA ARG A 116 22.37 42.24 35.53
C ARG A 116 22.64 41.09 36.49
N LEU A 117 23.15 39.97 36.00
CA LEU A 117 23.46 38.77 36.78
C LEU A 117 24.99 38.76 37.09
N PRO A 118 25.42 38.37 38.32
CA PRO A 118 26.86 38.27 38.63
C PRO A 118 27.53 37.19 37.77
N VAL A 119 28.73 37.45 37.28
CA VAL A 119 29.53 36.54 36.47
C VAL A 119 29.84 35.25 37.23
N GLU A 120 30.15 35.35 38.52
CA GLU A 120 30.38 34.21 39.41
C GLU A 120 29.17 33.31 39.51
N PHE A 121 27.97 33.88 39.63
CA PHE A 121 26.72 33.12 39.67
C PHE A 121 26.50 32.34 38.36
N LEU A 122 26.75 32.96 37.22
CA LEU A 122 26.60 32.34 35.91
C LEU A 122 27.60 31.19 35.71
N ARG A 123 28.85 31.39 36.19
CA ARG A 123 29.90 30.38 36.10
C ARG A 123 29.70 29.25 37.10
N ASP A 124 29.48 29.56 38.37
CA ASP A 124 29.57 28.58 39.45
C ASP A 124 28.25 27.88 39.74
N THR A 125 27.11 28.57 39.54
CA THR A 125 25.76 28.01 39.74
C THR A 125 25.12 27.57 38.45
N CYS A 126 25.28 28.33 37.35
CA CYS A 126 24.67 28.00 36.08
C CYS A 126 25.57 27.18 35.15
N HIS A 127 26.84 26.96 35.56
CA HIS A 127 27.85 26.21 34.80
C HIS A 127 28.13 26.78 33.41
N ILE A 128 27.88 28.07 33.20
CA ILE A 128 28.08 28.73 31.92
C ILE A 128 29.57 29.04 31.74
N SER A 129 30.07 28.93 30.53
CA SER A 129 31.42 29.23 30.12
C SER A 129 31.51 29.91 28.77
N ASN A 130 32.62 30.60 28.51
CA ASN A 130 32.95 31.06 27.18
C ASN A 130 33.71 29.98 26.42
N ASP A 131 33.39 29.77 25.15
CA ASP A 131 34.08 28.85 24.26
C ASP A 131 34.18 29.46 22.85
N LYS A 132 34.96 28.88 21.96
CA LYS A 132 35.18 29.39 20.61
C LYS A 132 34.83 28.37 19.54
N GLU A 133 34.22 28.87 18.47
CA GLU A 133 34.01 28.05 17.29
C GLU A 133 35.36 27.67 16.66
N ARG A 134 35.52 26.38 16.32
CA ARG A 134 36.76 25.85 15.71
C ARG A 134 37.07 26.47 14.36
N LYS A 135 36.01 26.84 13.59
CA LYS A 135 36.12 27.27 12.19
C LYS A 135 36.60 28.72 12.03
N ASP A 136 36.11 29.64 12.85
CA ASP A 136 36.32 31.08 12.70
C ASP A 136 36.72 31.80 14.01
N GLN A 137 36.97 31.03 15.08
CA GLN A 137 37.34 31.53 16.39
C GLN A 137 36.34 32.50 17.04
N THR A 138 35.08 32.51 16.53
CA THR A 138 34.01 33.31 17.13
C THR A 138 33.73 32.84 18.55
N THR A 139 33.79 33.76 19.51
CA THR A 139 33.46 33.47 20.91
C THR A 139 31.94 33.30 21.05
N TYR A 140 31.54 32.28 21.75
CA TYR A 140 30.14 32.04 22.14
C TYR A 140 30.04 31.70 23.61
N MET A 141 28.87 32.00 24.17
CA MET A 141 28.53 31.55 25.51
C MET A 141 27.99 30.10 25.42
N LYS A 142 28.66 29.16 26.11
CA LYS A 142 28.27 27.77 26.23
C LYS A 142 27.31 27.62 27.41
N ILE A 143 26.08 27.18 27.17
CA ILE A 143 25.05 26.91 28.17
C ILE A 143 24.87 25.38 28.25
N PRO A 144 25.38 24.70 29.29
CA PRO A 144 25.28 23.26 29.42
C PRO A 144 23.85 22.85 29.88
N TYR A 145 23.40 21.73 29.36
CA TYR A 145 22.21 21.02 29.81
C TYR A 145 22.67 19.77 30.55
N LEU A 146 22.59 19.83 31.86
CA LEU A 146 23.03 18.77 32.78
C LEU A 146 21.81 17.98 33.24
N LYS A 147 21.97 16.66 33.33
CA LYS A 147 20.98 15.76 33.93
C LYS A 147 21.00 15.86 35.46
N GLU A 148 20.09 15.21 36.13
CA GLU A 148 19.98 15.17 37.57
C GLU A 148 21.26 14.64 38.25
N ASP A 149 21.96 13.71 37.62
CA ASP A 149 23.25 13.17 38.08
C ASP A 149 24.43 14.09 37.83
N GLY A 150 24.20 15.30 37.29
CA GLY A 150 25.24 16.29 36.98
C GLY A 150 26.00 16.05 35.67
N THR A 151 25.71 14.97 34.94
CA THR A 151 26.36 14.70 33.65
C THR A 151 25.82 15.62 32.53
N GLU A 152 26.72 16.09 31.63
CA GLU A 152 26.34 16.94 30.50
C GLU A 152 25.64 16.11 29.43
N ALA A 153 24.32 16.27 29.29
CA ALA A 153 23.54 15.66 28.20
C ALA A 153 23.88 16.31 26.85
N THR A 154 23.89 17.64 26.81
CA THR A 154 24.25 18.46 25.65
C THR A 154 24.50 19.90 26.08
N TYR A 155 24.79 20.80 25.13
CA TYR A 155 24.88 22.23 25.40
C TYR A 155 24.33 23.06 24.25
N ARG A 156 23.91 24.29 24.60
CA ARG A 156 23.47 25.30 23.66
C ARG A 156 24.51 26.40 23.52
N LYS A 157 24.76 26.84 22.31
CA LYS A 157 25.67 27.98 22.03
C LYS A 157 24.81 29.23 21.86
N ARG A 158 25.19 30.31 22.54
CA ARG A 158 24.56 31.60 22.35
C ARG A 158 25.56 32.58 21.76
N PHE A 159 25.18 33.23 20.67
CA PHE A 159 25.91 34.25 19.96
C PHE A 159 25.25 35.64 20.13
N ALA A 160 25.87 36.68 19.65
CA ALA A 160 25.30 38.02 19.60
C ALA A 160 24.00 38.05 18.77
N GLY A 161 23.09 39.00 19.08
CA GLY A 161 21.81 39.15 18.38
C GLY A 161 20.78 38.04 18.71
N LYS A 162 20.90 37.40 19.88
CA LYS A 162 20.02 36.29 20.33
C LYS A 162 20.03 35.09 19.40
N GLU A 163 21.14 34.83 18.68
CA GLU A 163 21.30 33.64 17.87
C GLU A 163 21.69 32.46 18.76
N PHE A 164 20.94 31.35 18.65
CA PHE A 164 21.17 30.12 19.41
C PHE A 164 21.42 28.94 18.48
N ARG A 165 22.34 28.06 18.88
CA ARG A 165 22.62 26.81 18.17
C ARG A 165 22.89 25.68 19.15
N TRP A 166 22.24 24.53 18.89
CA TRP A 166 22.57 23.30 19.60
C TRP A 166 23.93 22.73 19.15
N ARG A 167 24.58 22.01 20.06
CA ARG A 167 25.70 21.15 19.70
C ARG A 167 25.25 20.15 18.61
N TYR A 168 26.11 19.85 17.65
CA TYR A 168 25.85 18.82 16.64
C TYR A 168 25.59 17.46 17.33
N GLY A 169 24.56 16.72 16.88
CA GLY A 169 24.16 15.44 17.48
C GLY A 169 23.41 15.57 18.82
N SER A 170 22.78 16.72 19.11
CA SER A 170 21.93 16.93 20.30
C SER A 170 20.54 16.37 20.15
N SER A 171 20.12 15.91 18.94
CA SER A 171 18.81 15.32 18.71
C SER A 171 18.61 14.11 19.65
N GLY A 172 17.50 14.10 20.39
CA GLY A 172 17.19 13.06 21.39
C GLY A 172 17.92 13.19 22.75
N LYS A 173 18.83 14.16 22.91
CA LYS A 173 19.58 14.42 24.18
C LYS A 173 19.15 15.70 24.89
N ILE A 174 18.19 16.44 24.32
CA ILE A 174 17.69 17.69 24.89
C ILE A 174 16.79 17.36 26.07
N CYS A 175 17.13 17.91 27.22
CA CYS A 175 16.43 17.79 28.49
C CYS A 175 16.00 19.17 29.00
N LEU A 176 15.31 19.23 30.15
CA LEU A 176 14.97 20.50 30.78
C LEU A 176 16.24 21.21 31.29
N TYR A 177 16.30 22.51 31.14
CA TYR A 177 17.41 23.31 31.68
C TYR A 177 17.25 23.41 33.17
N GLY A 178 18.18 22.87 33.90
CA GLY A 178 18.19 22.87 35.39
C GLY A 178 17.82 21.51 36.01
N GLU A 179 17.80 20.40 35.29
CA GLU A 179 17.51 19.09 35.86
C GLU A 179 18.45 18.71 37.01
N TRP A 180 19.71 19.12 36.99
CA TRP A 180 20.64 18.89 38.11
C TRP A 180 20.21 19.56 39.44
N ARG A 181 19.25 20.45 39.42
CA ARG A 181 18.65 21.11 40.59
C ARG A 181 17.39 20.46 41.11
N LEU A 182 16.91 19.40 40.45
CA LEU A 182 15.70 18.64 40.84
C LEU A 182 15.77 18.18 42.32
N PRO A 183 16.90 17.70 42.89
CA PRO A 183 16.95 17.35 44.30
C PRO A 183 16.59 18.51 45.22
N GLN A 184 17.00 19.73 44.89
CA GLN A 184 16.67 20.95 45.67
C GLN A 184 15.18 21.33 45.51
N MET A 185 14.64 21.14 44.31
CA MET A 185 13.23 21.41 44.03
C MET A 185 12.29 20.43 44.72
N ARG A 186 12.66 19.15 44.81
CA ARG A 186 11.93 18.17 45.62
C ARG A 186 11.94 18.53 47.13
N GLN A 187 12.99 19.13 47.66
CA GLN A 187 13.00 19.64 49.03
C GLN A 187 12.03 20.82 49.20
N SER A 188 11.92 21.70 48.20
CA SER A 188 10.98 22.83 48.23
C SER A 188 9.57 22.44 47.87
N GLY A 189 9.36 21.23 47.29
CA GLY A 189 8.06 20.65 46.91
C GLY A 189 7.43 21.25 45.68
N TYR A 190 8.14 22.12 44.95
CA TYR A 190 7.61 22.72 43.72
C TYR A 190 8.72 23.08 42.73
N ALA A 191 8.30 23.24 41.45
CA ALA A 191 9.11 23.88 40.42
C ALA A 191 8.28 24.82 39.53
N CYS A 192 8.87 25.94 39.16
CA CYS A 192 8.35 26.80 38.11
C CYS A 192 8.86 26.31 36.76
N LEU A 193 8.02 26.24 35.73
CA LEU A 193 8.40 26.01 34.34
C LEU A 193 8.32 27.33 33.59
N VAL A 194 9.45 27.75 33.01
CA VAL A 194 9.55 28.99 32.23
C VAL A 194 10.15 28.72 30.86
N GLU A 195 9.96 29.63 29.91
CA GLU A 195 10.53 29.50 28.58
C GLU A 195 12.01 29.98 28.59
N GLY A 196 12.93 29.11 28.22
CA GLY A 196 14.32 29.42 27.98
C GLY A 196 15.21 29.52 29.22
N GLU A 197 16.49 29.82 28.96
CA GLU A 197 17.53 29.79 29.97
C GLU A 197 17.63 31.09 30.78
N SER A 198 17.33 32.27 30.17
CA SER A 198 17.51 33.55 30.83
C SER A 198 16.54 33.76 32.00
N ASP A 199 15.30 33.34 31.83
CA ASP A 199 14.27 33.45 32.85
C ASP A 199 14.54 32.48 33.99
N THR A 200 14.95 31.26 33.64
CA THR A 200 15.40 30.28 34.61
C THR A 200 16.56 30.80 35.49
N GLN A 201 17.56 31.40 34.89
CA GLN A 201 18.72 31.92 35.61
C GLN A 201 18.35 33.10 36.53
N SER A 202 17.48 34.00 36.05
CA SER A 202 16.98 35.11 36.85
C SER A 202 16.15 34.61 38.04
N MET A 203 15.30 33.63 37.87
CA MET A 203 14.53 32.96 38.92
C MET A 203 15.44 32.28 39.94
N TRP A 204 16.50 31.57 39.49
CA TRP A 204 17.48 30.96 40.39
C TRP A 204 18.23 31.99 41.22
N TYR A 205 18.62 33.10 40.59
CA TYR A 205 19.31 34.18 41.32
C TYR A 205 18.40 34.81 42.38
N MET A 206 17.12 34.89 42.13
CA MET A 206 16.07 35.28 43.08
C MET A 206 15.73 34.19 44.11
N GLY A 207 16.30 32.99 44.03
CA GLY A 207 16.06 31.89 44.97
C GLY A 207 14.78 31.09 44.69
N ILE A 208 14.18 31.20 43.50
CA ILE A 208 12.94 30.50 43.08
C ILE A 208 13.30 29.18 42.38
N SER A 209 12.69 28.10 42.84
CA SER A 209 12.82 26.75 42.23
C SER A 209 12.26 26.73 40.80
N THR A 210 13.11 26.59 39.78
CA THR A 210 12.67 26.78 38.38
C THR A 210 13.42 25.84 37.43
N LEU A 211 12.72 25.34 36.44
CA LEU A 211 13.23 24.61 35.28
C LEU A 211 12.93 25.39 34.01
N GLY A 212 13.88 25.42 33.10
CA GLY A 212 13.72 26.03 31.78
C GLY A 212 13.36 25.02 30.70
N VAL A 213 12.33 25.31 29.94
CA VAL A 213 12.05 24.59 28.70
C VAL A 213 12.81 25.30 27.57
N PRO A 214 13.59 24.60 26.75
CA PRO A 214 14.52 25.26 25.79
C PRO A 214 13.84 25.86 24.54
N GLY A 215 12.60 26.26 24.65
CA GLY A 215 11.77 26.95 23.64
C GLY A 215 10.30 26.56 23.75
N ALA A 216 9.40 27.38 23.26
CA ALA A 216 7.94 27.29 23.43
C ALA A 216 7.31 25.94 23.03
N SER A 217 7.91 25.21 22.08
CA SER A 217 7.39 23.94 21.59
C SER A 217 8.23 22.72 21.98
N MET A 218 9.20 22.87 22.87
CA MET A 218 10.21 21.82 23.11
C MET A 218 9.92 20.90 24.29
N PHE A 219 8.84 21.11 25.04
CA PHE A 219 8.45 20.20 26.10
C PHE A 219 7.90 18.88 25.52
N LYS A 220 8.41 17.74 25.98
CA LYS A 220 8.05 16.40 25.54
C LYS A 220 7.47 15.60 26.69
N SER A 221 6.61 14.61 26.40
CA SER A 221 5.97 13.75 27.39
C SER A 221 6.97 13.04 28.35
N ASN A 222 8.11 12.58 27.84
CA ASN A 222 9.15 11.95 28.65
C ASN A 222 9.87 12.93 29.62
N MET A 223 9.67 14.23 29.49
CA MET A 223 10.18 15.22 30.45
C MET A 223 9.30 15.30 31.69
N SER A 224 8.07 14.75 31.66
CA SER A 224 7.18 14.74 32.81
C SER A 224 7.55 13.71 33.88
N ASP A 225 8.25 12.62 33.49
CA ASP A 225 8.54 11.49 34.37
C ASP A 225 9.30 11.93 35.65
N GLN A 226 10.25 12.84 35.50
CA GLN A 226 11.07 13.35 36.59
C GLN A 226 10.42 14.46 37.42
N LEU A 227 9.22 14.92 37.03
CA LEU A 227 8.47 15.99 37.68
C LEU A 227 7.33 15.50 38.58
N GLN A 228 7.03 14.20 38.60
CA GLN A 228 5.88 13.59 39.26
C GLN A 228 5.71 13.96 40.74
N ASP A 229 6.80 14.17 41.46
CA ASP A 229 6.82 14.49 42.88
C ASP A 229 6.69 16.00 43.19
N LEU A 230 6.51 16.83 42.17
CA LEU A 230 6.54 18.29 42.29
C LEU A 230 5.18 18.93 42.02
N LYS A 231 4.88 19.98 42.72
CA LYS A 231 3.86 20.94 42.36
C LYS A 231 4.43 21.85 41.25
N LEU A 232 3.76 21.98 40.12
CA LEU A 232 4.25 22.75 38.99
C LEU A 232 3.56 24.08 38.85
N TYR A 233 4.35 25.16 38.62
CA TYR A 233 3.87 26.50 38.29
C TYR A 233 4.37 26.89 36.91
N ILE A 234 3.46 27.00 35.92
CA ILE A 234 3.82 27.32 34.54
C ILE A 234 3.67 28.81 34.30
N HIS A 235 4.72 29.47 33.87
CA HIS A 235 4.71 30.88 33.51
C HIS A 235 4.15 31.06 32.11
N GLN A 236 3.14 31.94 31.96
CA GLN A 236 2.58 32.34 30.67
C GLN A 236 2.99 33.78 30.35
N GLU A 237 3.75 33.96 29.27
CA GLU A 237 4.00 35.27 28.68
C GLU A 237 2.73 35.82 28.02
N PRO A 238 2.56 37.15 27.92
CA PRO A 238 1.34 37.77 27.39
C PRO A 238 1.31 37.80 25.85
N ASP A 239 2.05 36.97 25.18
CA ASP A 239 2.08 36.89 23.72
C ASP A 239 1.72 35.47 23.24
N GLN A 240 1.65 35.31 21.92
CA GLN A 240 1.30 34.03 21.27
C GLN A 240 2.35 32.94 21.58
N GLY A 241 3.61 33.32 21.77
CA GLY A 241 4.67 32.40 22.22
C GLY A 241 4.33 31.79 23.57
N GLY A 242 3.87 32.63 24.54
CA GLY A 242 3.45 32.20 25.87
C GLY A 242 2.21 31.28 25.83
N GLU A 243 1.26 31.52 24.93
CA GLU A 243 0.12 30.60 24.73
C GLU A 243 0.56 29.27 24.20
N THR A 244 1.43 29.27 23.19
CA THR A 244 2.01 28.05 22.61
C THR A 244 2.82 27.26 23.64
N PHE A 245 3.62 27.96 24.46
CA PHE A 245 4.39 27.39 25.55
C PHE A 245 3.49 26.69 26.57
N MET A 246 2.49 27.39 27.09
CA MET A 246 1.53 26.88 28.06
C MET A 246 0.85 25.61 27.55
N ARG A 247 0.32 25.66 26.32
CA ARG A 247 -0.35 24.52 25.69
C ARG A 247 0.57 23.31 25.53
N LYS A 248 1.80 23.51 25.05
CA LYS A 248 2.75 22.42 24.84
C LYS A 248 3.21 21.77 26.12
N VAL A 249 3.38 22.55 27.20
CA VAL A 249 3.69 22.00 28.50
C VAL A 249 2.51 21.19 29.05
N ILE A 250 1.30 21.74 29.03
CA ILE A 250 0.07 21.04 29.48
C ILE A 250 -0.12 19.74 28.70
N GLN A 251 0.00 19.79 27.38
CA GLN A 251 -0.13 18.60 26.55
C GLN A 251 0.93 17.54 26.88
N GLY A 252 2.20 17.96 27.00
CA GLY A 252 3.28 17.04 27.36
C GLY A 252 3.13 16.43 28.76
N LEU A 253 2.58 17.16 29.72
CA LEU A 253 2.26 16.64 31.07
C LEU A 253 1.12 15.61 31.01
N ARG A 254 0.06 15.87 30.24
CA ARG A 254 -1.04 14.92 30.00
C ARG A 254 -0.53 13.62 29.35
N ASP A 255 0.18 13.77 28.23
CA ASP A 255 0.70 12.64 27.45
C ASP A 255 1.72 11.80 28.23
N GLY A 256 2.42 12.43 29.18
CA GLY A 256 3.36 11.78 30.12
C GLY A 256 2.71 11.27 31.41
N GLY A 257 1.38 11.35 31.53
CA GLY A 257 0.67 10.82 32.70
C GLY A 257 1.01 11.53 34.02
N PHE A 258 1.27 12.85 33.98
CA PHE A 258 1.54 13.64 35.19
C PHE A 258 0.31 13.71 36.08
N ILE A 259 0.46 13.34 37.36
CA ILE A 259 -0.65 13.30 38.33
C ILE A 259 -0.58 14.40 39.40
N GLY A 260 0.48 15.22 39.39
CA GLY A 260 0.66 16.32 40.34
C GLY A 260 -0.23 17.54 40.05
N LYS A 261 -0.22 18.48 40.96
CA LYS A 261 -0.95 19.75 40.80
C LYS A 261 -0.18 20.69 39.89
N VAL A 262 -0.90 21.32 38.96
CA VAL A 262 -0.36 22.32 38.02
C VAL A 262 -1.07 23.66 38.21
N TYR A 263 -0.29 24.73 38.19
CA TYR A 263 -0.77 26.08 38.36
C TYR A 263 -0.22 26.98 37.25
N LYS A 264 -0.98 28.00 36.88
CA LYS A 264 -0.59 29.03 35.93
C LYS A 264 -0.33 30.36 36.65
N PHE A 265 0.77 31.04 36.29
CA PHE A 265 1.03 32.40 36.70
C PHE A 265 1.57 33.25 35.55
N SER A 266 1.44 34.57 35.65
CA SER A 266 1.98 35.49 34.65
C SER A 266 2.61 36.73 35.31
N CYS A 267 3.76 37.13 34.84
CA CYS A 267 4.44 38.34 35.27
C CYS A 267 3.72 39.64 34.80
N SER A 268 2.83 39.52 33.80
CA SER A 268 2.03 40.67 33.31
C SER A 268 1.15 41.31 34.39
N ALA A 269 0.78 40.60 35.43
CA ALA A 269 0.08 41.10 36.60
C ALA A 269 0.89 42.14 37.41
N LEU A 270 2.17 42.26 37.17
CA LEU A 270 3.08 43.26 37.81
C LEU A 270 3.21 44.55 36.99
N GLY A 271 2.18 44.97 36.30
CA GLY A 271 2.17 46.19 35.51
C GLY A 271 2.77 46.07 34.13
N GLY A 272 2.38 44.97 33.41
CA GLY A 272 2.77 44.73 32.02
C GLY A 272 4.20 44.24 31.81
N ILE A 273 4.81 43.63 32.83
CA ILE A 273 6.13 42.96 32.69
C ILE A 273 5.95 41.65 31.95
N LYS A 274 6.83 41.41 30.95
CA LYS A 274 6.68 40.29 30.06
C LYS A 274 7.11 38.96 30.72
N ASP A 275 8.31 38.95 31.30
CA ASP A 275 8.96 37.71 31.71
C ASP A 275 9.67 37.83 33.09
N PRO A 276 10.06 36.70 33.73
CA PRO A 276 10.77 36.72 35.01
C PRO A 276 12.13 37.44 34.99
N SER A 277 12.84 37.44 33.85
CA SER A 277 14.09 38.19 33.72
C SER A 277 13.85 39.69 33.80
N ASP A 278 12.77 40.20 33.23
CA ASP A 278 12.37 41.60 33.34
C ASP A 278 11.93 41.96 34.75
N VAL A 279 11.29 41.05 35.50
CA VAL A 279 11.00 41.25 36.95
C VAL A 279 12.28 41.49 37.72
N PHE A 280 13.29 40.64 37.51
CA PHE A 280 14.58 40.77 38.17
C PHE A 280 15.30 42.08 37.79
N ILE A 281 15.33 42.41 36.48
CA ILE A 281 15.96 43.64 36.00
C ILE A 281 15.31 44.90 36.63
N LYS A 282 13.99 44.88 36.78
CA LYS A 282 13.24 46.04 37.32
C LYS A 282 13.30 46.17 38.83
N PHE A 283 13.18 45.06 39.58
CA PHE A 283 12.99 45.12 41.04
C PHE A 283 14.21 44.56 41.83
N GLY A 284 15.17 43.97 41.18
CA GLY A 284 16.34 43.34 41.83
C GLY A 284 15.99 42.00 42.48
N LYS A 285 16.92 41.49 43.27
CA LYS A 285 16.88 40.13 43.83
C LYS A 285 15.75 39.93 44.85
N GLU A 286 15.77 40.74 45.91
CA GLU A 286 14.88 40.51 47.06
C GLU A 286 13.44 40.91 46.79
N GLU A 287 13.22 42.13 46.25
CA GLU A 287 11.88 42.58 45.87
C GLU A 287 11.29 41.76 44.72
N GLY A 288 12.09 41.39 43.72
CA GLY A 288 11.69 40.54 42.63
C GLY A 288 11.25 39.15 43.13
N ALA A 289 12.03 38.55 44.03
CA ALA A 289 11.64 37.28 44.67
C ALA A 289 10.28 37.38 45.41
N ALA A 290 10.12 38.42 46.22
CA ALA A 290 8.86 38.62 46.96
C ALA A 290 7.64 38.81 46.03
N LYS A 291 7.83 39.51 44.90
CA LYS A 291 6.80 39.70 43.89
C LYS A 291 6.42 38.36 43.17
N ILE A 292 7.42 37.57 42.77
CA ILE A 292 7.18 36.26 42.18
C ILE A 292 6.45 35.37 43.19
N GLN A 293 6.91 35.29 44.46
CA GLN A 293 6.20 34.48 45.46
C GLN A 293 4.72 34.84 45.63
N LYS A 294 4.41 36.15 45.62
CA LYS A 294 3.01 36.60 45.65
C LYS A 294 2.22 36.19 44.42
N LEU A 295 2.87 36.09 43.24
CA LEU A 295 2.22 35.55 42.03
C LEU A 295 1.95 34.04 42.16
N LEU A 296 2.92 33.29 42.71
CA LEU A 296 2.75 31.84 42.91
C LEU A 296 1.64 31.54 43.94
N GLU A 297 1.50 32.34 44.99
CA GLU A 297 0.40 32.23 45.98
C GLU A 297 -0.98 32.44 45.38
N ARG A 298 -1.05 33.23 44.28
CA ARG A 298 -2.29 33.60 43.58
C ARG A 298 -2.45 32.87 42.25
N ALA A 299 -1.59 31.90 41.98
CA ALA A 299 -1.60 31.16 40.75
C ALA A 299 -2.88 30.34 40.58
N GLU A 300 -3.40 30.31 39.40
CA GLU A 300 -4.61 29.62 39.03
C GLU A 300 -4.31 28.12 38.84
N GLU A 301 -5.10 27.26 39.51
CA GLU A 301 -4.96 25.80 39.33
C GLU A 301 -5.49 25.39 37.99
N ILE A 302 -4.73 24.52 37.25
CA ILE A 302 -5.10 23.97 35.94
C ILE A 302 -5.54 22.54 36.15
N ASP A 303 -6.71 22.18 35.69
CA ASP A 303 -7.15 20.80 35.60
C ASP A 303 -6.57 20.17 34.34
N LEU A 304 -5.66 19.21 34.50
CA LEU A 304 -5.08 18.47 33.39
C LEU A 304 -6.10 17.51 32.73
N ALA A 305 -7.21 17.17 33.38
CA ALA A 305 -8.27 16.33 32.84
C ALA A 305 -9.18 17.08 31.85
N GLU A 306 -9.28 18.41 31.96
CA GLU A 306 -10.07 19.19 31.02
C GLU A 306 -9.32 19.32 29.66
N PRO A 307 -9.91 18.83 28.55
CA PRO A 307 -9.33 19.06 27.23
C PRO A 307 -9.37 20.55 26.85
N ASP A 308 -8.38 21.06 26.16
CA ASP A 308 -8.40 22.40 25.58
C ASP A 308 -9.64 22.58 24.71
N VAL A 309 -10.58 23.41 25.13
CA VAL A 309 -11.77 23.75 24.32
C VAL A 309 -11.32 24.67 23.19
N ILE A 310 -11.17 24.14 21.98
CA ILE A 310 -10.89 24.93 20.80
C ILE A 310 -12.23 25.54 20.32
N PRO A 311 -12.37 26.86 20.25
CA PRO A 311 -13.57 27.47 19.77
C PRO A 311 -13.96 27.02 18.37
N GLU A 312 -15.21 26.74 18.12
CA GLU A 312 -15.73 26.43 16.80
C GLU A 312 -15.53 27.65 15.88
N SER A 313 -14.58 27.55 14.94
CA SER A 313 -14.26 28.62 13.98
C SER A 313 -15.24 28.67 12.82
N ILE A 314 -15.77 27.51 12.43
CA ILE A 314 -16.76 27.37 11.36
C ILE A 314 -17.81 26.36 11.83
N LYS A 315 -19.07 26.75 11.79
CA LYS A 315 -20.18 25.93 12.26
C LYS A 315 -20.24 24.57 11.57
N GLY A 316 -20.27 23.51 12.39
CA GLY A 316 -20.33 22.12 11.93
C GLY A 316 -19.06 21.65 11.25
N ALA A 317 -17.92 22.29 11.50
CA ALA A 317 -16.64 21.82 10.98
C ALA A 317 -16.33 20.40 11.49
N PRO A 318 -15.85 19.50 10.63
CA PRO A 318 -15.52 18.13 11.03
C PRO A 318 -14.39 18.02 12.06
N VAL A 319 -13.57 19.06 12.18
CA VAL A 319 -12.50 19.22 13.17
C VAL A 319 -12.40 20.70 13.53
N ASN A 320 -12.33 21.01 14.81
CA ASN A 320 -12.05 22.35 15.27
C ASN A 320 -10.54 22.57 15.33
N LEU A 321 -10.05 23.55 14.56
CA LEU A 321 -8.65 23.87 14.45
C LEU A 321 -8.37 25.27 15.02
N ARG A 322 -7.17 25.48 15.56
CA ARG A 322 -6.68 26.77 15.97
C ARG A 322 -6.41 27.64 14.75
N GLN A 323 -6.75 28.91 14.85
CA GLN A 323 -6.52 29.87 13.78
C GLN A 323 -5.02 30.24 13.70
N PRO A 324 -4.38 30.10 12.52
CA PRO A 324 -2.97 30.53 12.39
C PRO A 324 -2.80 32.03 12.47
N GLU A 325 -1.67 32.48 12.98
CA GLU A 325 -1.34 33.89 13.04
C GLU A 325 -1.35 34.57 11.66
N GLY A 326 -1.94 35.76 11.59
CA GLY A 326 -2.05 36.54 10.35
C GLY A 326 -3.13 36.03 9.38
N TRP A 327 -3.92 35.04 9.79
CA TRP A 327 -5.01 34.49 9.01
C TRP A 327 -6.34 34.53 9.74
N ILE A 328 -7.40 34.64 8.98
CA ILE A 328 -8.78 34.51 9.48
C ILE A 328 -9.48 33.47 8.59
N TYR A 329 -10.02 32.41 9.18
CA TYR A 329 -10.91 31.53 8.47
C TYR A 329 -12.24 31.40 9.20
N SER A 330 -13.33 31.45 8.46
CA SER A 330 -14.68 31.46 8.97
C SER A 330 -15.66 30.94 7.91
N ASP A 331 -16.95 30.92 8.18
CA ASP A 331 -17.98 30.60 7.18
C ASP A 331 -17.91 31.46 5.91
N LYS A 332 -17.27 32.63 5.97
CA LYS A 332 -17.07 33.51 4.81
C LYS A 332 -15.86 33.13 3.93
N GLY A 333 -15.07 32.14 4.37
CA GLY A 333 -13.87 31.70 3.70
C GLY A 333 -12.58 32.07 4.43
N ILE A 334 -11.49 32.19 3.69
CA ILE A 334 -10.11 32.39 4.14
C ILE A 334 -9.67 33.81 3.79
N SER A 335 -9.19 34.57 4.78
CA SER A 335 -8.61 35.91 4.60
C SER A 335 -7.22 35.98 5.23
N HIS A 336 -6.33 36.78 4.66
CA HIS A 336 -5.05 37.14 5.22
C HIS A 336 -5.09 38.55 5.81
N ILE A 337 -4.47 38.77 6.96
CA ILE A 337 -4.35 40.12 7.56
C ILE A 337 -3.20 40.84 6.85
N ASP A 338 -3.51 41.95 6.19
CA ASP A 338 -2.51 42.77 5.53
C ASP A 338 -1.65 43.52 6.53
N GLU A 339 -0.32 43.39 6.45
CA GLU A 339 0.64 43.97 7.40
C GLU A 339 0.63 45.49 7.45
N LYS A 340 0.14 46.16 6.42
CA LYS A 340 0.14 47.65 6.32
C LYS A 340 -1.17 48.25 6.79
N THR A 341 -2.27 47.60 6.44
CA THR A 341 -3.62 48.11 6.75
C THR A 341 -4.24 47.46 7.97
N TYR A 342 -3.67 46.41 8.46
CA TYR A 342 -4.21 45.54 9.53
C TYR A 342 -5.62 45.05 9.27
N GLY A 343 -6.05 45.11 7.99
CA GLY A 343 -7.39 44.66 7.58
C GLY A 343 -7.36 43.26 6.92
N PRO A 344 -8.50 42.54 6.98
CA PRO A 344 -8.62 41.24 6.32
C PRO A 344 -8.77 41.42 4.81
N VAL A 345 -7.90 40.75 4.05
CA VAL A 345 -7.97 40.62 2.58
C VAL A 345 -8.44 39.23 2.23
N MET A 346 -9.57 39.11 1.53
CA MET A 346 -10.13 37.83 1.12
C MET A 346 -9.21 37.09 0.15
N VAL A 347 -8.86 35.87 0.50
CA VAL A 347 -8.02 34.96 -0.30
C VAL A 347 -8.86 33.91 -1.02
N CYS A 348 -9.76 33.26 -0.32
CA CYS A 348 -10.63 32.21 -0.84
C CYS A 348 -11.99 32.27 -0.17
N ARG A 349 -13.07 32.28 -0.96
CA ARG A 349 -14.43 32.33 -0.40
C ARG A 349 -14.91 30.98 0.12
N THR A 350 -14.27 29.88 -0.31
CA THR A 350 -14.59 28.54 0.20
C THR A 350 -13.76 28.29 1.45
N PRO A 351 -14.39 28.00 2.60
CA PRO A 351 -13.68 27.52 3.78
C PRO A 351 -13.04 26.16 3.47
N ILE A 352 -11.74 26.04 3.67
CA ILE A 352 -10.98 24.81 3.45
C ILE A 352 -10.14 24.55 4.69
N ILE A 353 -10.23 23.35 5.25
CA ILE A 353 -9.44 22.91 6.41
C ILE A 353 -8.78 21.57 6.15
N LEU A 354 -7.77 21.25 6.94
CA LEU A 354 -7.12 19.95 6.98
C LEU A 354 -7.78 19.12 8.10
N THR A 355 -8.20 17.91 7.80
CA THR A 355 -8.89 17.05 8.77
C THR A 355 -8.01 15.93 9.27
N GLN A 356 -7.18 15.36 8.38
CA GLN A 356 -6.40 14.19 8.71
C GLN A 356 -5.14 14.09 7.83
N ARG A 357 -4.07 13.55 8.40
CA ARG A 357 -2.86 13.13 7.66
C ARG A 357 -2.92 11.62 7.48
N LEU A 358 -2.78 11.16 6.26
CA LEU A 358 -2.94 9.77 5.88
C LEU A 358 -1.61 9.22 5.38
N ARG A 359 -1.15 8.13 5.97
CA ARG A 359 0.03 7.40 5.52
C ARG A 359 -0.41 6.23 4.66
N SER A 360 -0.05 6.22 3.38
CA SER A 360 -0.29 5.06 2.51
C SER A 360 0.48 3.84 3.01
N LEU A 361 -0.22 2.74 3.23
CA LEU A 361 0.38 1.46 3.64
C LEU A 361 1.15 0.81 2.49
N GLU A 362 0.80 1.11 1.23
CA GLU A 362 1.43 0.54 0.05
C GLU A 362 2.73 1.25 -0.34
N THR A 363 2.76 2.59 -0.24
CA THR A 363 3.89 3.40 -0.71
C THR A 363 4.67 4.08 0.40
N GLY A 364 4.11 4.18 1.60
CA GLY A 364 4.65 4.96 2.71
C GLY A 364 4.53 6.47 2.53
N GLU A 365 3.97 6.95 1.40
CA GLU A 365 3.76 8.36 1.13
C GLU A 365 2.66 8.94 2.03
N GLU A 366 2.82 10.23 2.35
CA GLU A 366 1.82 10.97 3.11
C GLU A 366 0.84 11.66 2.17
N LYS A 367 -0.45 11.44 2.41
CA LYS A 367 -1.57 12.14 1.80
C LYS A 367 -2.27 13.01 2.84
N ILE A 368 -3.04 13.98 2.37
CA ILE A 368 -3.82 14.88 3.22
C ILE A 368 -5.30 14.72 2.88
N GLU A 369 -6.11 14.52 3.91
CA GLU A 369 -7.54 14.71 3.81
C GLU A 369 -7.87 16.18 4.09
N ILE A 370 -8.56 16.80 3.18
CA ILE A 370 -9.10 18.14 3.31
C ILE A 370 -10.61 18.08 3.44
N ALA A 371 -11.18 19.01 4.20
CA ALA A 371 -12.61 19.30 4.16
C ALA A 371 -12.85 20.74 3.69
N PHE A 372 -13.89 20.92 2.90
CA PHE A 372 -14.31 22.25 2.43
C PHE A 372 -15.82 22.36 2.52
N LYS A 373 -16.31 23.59 2.82
CA LYS A 373 -17.73 23.84 2.98
C LYS A 373 -18.29 24.48 1.72
N ARG A 374 -19.31 23.85 1.12
CA ARG A 374 -20.04 24.38 -0.03
C ARG A 374 -21.52 24.05 0.11
N ASP A 375 -22.37 25.01 -0.24
CA ASP A 375 -23.83 24.88 -0.18
C ASP A 375 -24.32 24.43 1.24
N ASP A 376 -23.63 24.96 2.28
CA ASP A 376 -23.81 24.64 3.70
C ASP A 376 -23.47 23.19 4.11
N GLU A 377 -22.89 22.40 3.20
CA GLU A 377 -22.43 21.03 3.48
C GLU A 377 -20.91 20.93 3.47
N TRP A 378 -20.39 20.05 4.33
CA TRP A 378 -18.97 19.71 4.37
C TRP A 378 -18.70 18.53 3.45
N HIS A 379 -17.79 18.75 2.51
CA HIS A 379 -17.27 17.73 1.61
C HIS A 379 -15.83 17.39 1.98
N ARG A 380 -15.43 16.11 1.77
CA ARG A 380 -14.06 15.65 2.05
C ARG A 380 -13.42 15.10 0.78
N ALA A 381 -12.10 15.30 0.66
CA ALA A 381 -11.30 14.75 -0.42
C ALA A 381 -9.87 14.47 0.05
N ILE A 382 -9.28 13.40 -0.47
CA ILE A 382 -7.92 12.97 -0.14
C ILE A 382 -7.03 13.22 -1.36
N TYR A 383 -5.91 13.87 -1.13
CA TYR A 383 -4.93 14.16 -2.18
C TYR A 383 -3.49 13.89 -1.71
N PRO A 384 -2.57 13.57 -2.64
CA PRO A 384 -1.15 13.58 -2.34
C PRO A 384 -0.72 14.94 -1.79
N ARG A 385 0.19 14.93 -0.84
CA ARG A 385 0.72 16.14 -0.21
C ARG A 385 1.30 17.11 -1.25
N SER A 386 1.98 16.58 -2.28
CA SER A 386 2.51 17.36 -3.40
C SER A 386 1.44 18.09 -4.23
N THR A 387 0.22 17.61 -4.22
CA THR A 387 -0.92 18.28 -4.88
C THR A 387 -1.41 19.46 -4.05
N ILE A 388 -1.66 19.26 -2.77
CA ILE A 388 -2.25 20.30 -1.89
C ILE A 388 -1.26 21.42 -1.55
N PHE A 389 0.01 21.09 -1.35
CA PHE A 389 1.02 22.07 -0.94
C PHE A 389 1.84 22.67 -2.10
N THR A 390 1.31 22.61 -3.33
CA THR A 390 1.87 23.31 -4.48
C THR A 390 0.82 24.21 -5.16
N ALA A 391 1.23 25.40 -5.58
CA ALA A 391 0.30 26.36 -6.19
C ALA A 391 -0.34 25.83 -7.49
N ARG A 392 0.38 25.00 -8.27
CA ARG A 392 -0.18 24.34 -9.46
C ARG A 392 -1.11 23.19 -9.11
N GLY A 393 -0.77 22.40 -8.11
CA GLY A 393 -1.55 21.23 -7.74
C GLY A 393 -2.86 21.55 -7.05
N ILE A 394 -2.87 22.57 -6.16
CA ILE A 394 -4.06 22.90 -5.35
C ILE A 394 -5.26 23.37 -6.20
N THR A 395 -5.03 23.81 -7.43
CA THR A 395 -6.09 24.20 -8.36
C THR A 395 -7.06 23.06 -8.70
N VAL A 396 -6.68 21.80 -8.45
CA VAL A 396 -7.58 20.63 -8.57
C VAL A 396 -8.84 20.78 -7.71
N LEU A 397 -8.78 21.55 -6.62
CA LEU A 397 -9.94 21.81 -5.76
C LEU A 397 -11.03 22.62 -6.46
N ALA A 398 -10.69 23.31 -7.56
CA ALA A 398 -11.67 24.00 -8.39
C ALA A 398 -12.66 23.02 -9.04
N ASP A 399 -12.21 21.82 -9.43
CA ASP A 399 -13.07 20.77 -9.99
C ASP A 399 -14.10 20.26 -8.96
N LEU A 400 -13.81 20.40 -7.67
CA LEU A 400 -14.74 20.10 -6.57
C LEU A 400 -15.62 21.31 -6.20
N GLY A 401 -15.46 22.43 -6.90
CA GLY A 401 -16.23 23.64 -6.67
C GLY A 401 -15.66 24.60 -5.64
N CYS A 402 -14.43 24.40 -5.14
CA CYS A 402 -13.76 25.41 -4.32
C CYS A 402 -13.37 26.63 -5.15
N THR A 403 -13.41 27.83 -4.55
CA THR A 403 -13.01 29.09 -5.18
C THR A 403 -11.48 29.27 -5.18
N VAL A 404 -10.76 28.20 -5.53
CA VAL A 404 -9.31 28.20 -5.73
C VAL A 404 -9.02 28.41 -7.21
N THR A 405 -8.17 29.39 -7.51
CA THR A 405 -7.77 29.77 -8.87
C THR A 405 -6.25 29.85 -8.96
N SER A 406 -5.70 29.96 -10.17
CA SER A 406 -4.25 30.19 -10.36
C SER A 406 -3.73 31.45 -9.66
N GLU A 407 -4.58 32.45 -9.44
CA GLU A 407 -4.23 33.73 -8.82
C GLU A 407 -4.10 33.61 -7.30
N ASN A 408 -5.05 32.94 -6.64
CA ASN A 408 -5.05 32.81 -5.17
C ASN A 408 -4.39 31.55 -4.66
N ALA A 409 -4.09 30.56 -5.50
CA ALA A 409 -3.51 29.26 -5.15
C ALA A 409 -2.30 29.37 -4.21
N LYS A 410 -1.39 30.30 -4.50
CA LYS A 410 -0.17 30.49 -3.68
C LYS A 410 -0.49 30.91 -2.24
N GLN A 411 -1.50 31.74 -2.06
CA GLN A 411 -1.93 32.19 -0.72
C GLN A 411 -2.70 31.09 0.00
N VAL A 412 -3.55 30.33 -0.71
CA VAL A 412 -4.26 29.18 -0.10
C VAL A 412 -3.25 28.13 0.37
N VAL A 413 -2.21 27.82 -0.40
CA VAL A 413 -1.11 26.93 0.03
C VAL A 413 -0.41 27.46 1.28
N ARG A 414 -0.12 28.77 1.35
CA ARG A 414 0.47 29.38 2.54
C ARG A 414 -0.42 29.26 3.76
N PHE A 415 -1.73 29.51 3.62
CA PHE A 415 -2.70 29.31 4.68
C PHE A 415 -2.71 27.87 5.17
N LEU A 416 -2.85 26.88 4.28
CA LEU A 416 -2.91 25.47 4.66
C LEU A 416 -1.60 25.01 5.34
N SER A 417 -0.46 25.53 4.91
CA SER A 417 0.82 25.25 5.56
C SER A 417 0.90 25.82 6.98
N ALA A 418 0.39 27.05 7.18
CA ALA A 418 0.32 27.66 8.49
C ALA A 418 -0.70 26.94 9.39
N LEU A 419 -1.86 26.56 8.83
CA LEU A 419 -2.92 25.81 9.54
C LEU A 419 -2.40 24.43 10.01
N GLU A 420 -1.65 23.73 9.17
CA GLU A 420 -1.04 22.45 9.56
C GLU A 420 0.00 22.62 10.67
N ALA A 421 0.89 23.59 10.52
CA ALA A 421 1.94 23.84 11.51
C ALA A 421 1.36 24.18 12.89
N GLU A 422 0.31 24.98 12.96
CA GLU A 422 -0.35 25.37 14.20
C GLU A 422 -1.14 24.21 14.85
N ASN A 423 -1.61 23.24 14.05
CA ASN A 423 -2.54 22.20 14.48
C ASN A 423 -1.99 20.77 14.31
N ILE A 424 -0.70 20.61 14.27
CA ILE A 424 -0.07 19.28 14.03
C ILE A 424 -0.43 18.26 15.12
N ASP A 425 -0.77 18.72 16.30
CA ASP A 425 -1.20 17.95 17.47
C ASP A 425 -2.70 17.58 17.43
N ILE A 426 -3.51 18.31 16.68
CA ILE A 426 -4.94 18.09 16.53
C ILE A 426 -5.25 17.27 15.29
N ILE A 427 -4.56 17.56 14.19
CA ILE A 427 -4.75 16.85 12.92
C ILE A 427 -4.30 15.41 13.09
N THR A 428 -5.26 14.50 13.18
CA THR A 428 -5.02 13.09 13.42
C THR A 428 -4.17 12.47 12.32
N LYS A 429 -3.40 11.47 12.69
CA LYS A 429 -2.64 10.64 11.74
C LYS A 429 -3.29 9.28 11.68
N ALA A 430 -3.61 8.80 10.48
CA ALA A 430 -4.14 7.48 10.24
C ALA A 430 -3.40 6.78 9.10
N ASP A 431 -3.47 5.46 9.09
CA ASP A 431 -3.05 4.67 7.95
C ASP A 431 -4.13 4.72 6.85
N ALA A 432 -3.71 4.65 5.60
CA ALA A 432 -4.61 4.60 4.46
C ALA A 432 -4.21 3.48 3.50
N THR A 433 -5.19 2.84 2.89
CA THR A 433 -4.99 1.81 1.88
C THR A 433 -5.87 2.05 0.66
N SER A 434 -5.40 1.63 -0.51
CA SER A 434 -6.15 1.70 -1.78
C SER A 434 -6.82 0.38 -2.15
N SER A 435 -6.70 -0.66 -1.32
CA SER A 435 -7.24 -1.99 -1.57
C SER A 435 -7.83 -2.62 -0.31
N PHE A 436 -8.72 -3.57 -0.52
CA PHE A 436 -9.21 -4.46 0.52
C PHE A 436 -8.20 -5.56 0.88
N GLY A 437 -8.57 -6.43 1.81
CA GLY A 437 -7.78 -7.57 2.24
C GLY A 437 -6.88 -7.29 3.43
N TRP A 438 -5.88 -8.13 3.60
CA TRP A 438 -4.91 -8.05 4.69
C TRP A 438 -4.00 -6.84 4.58
N GLN A 439 -3.92 -6.10 5.67
CA GLN A 439 -3.04 -4.94 5.84
C GLN A 439 -1.91 -5.27 6.83
N PRO A 440 -0.79 -4.54 6.81
CA PRO A 440 0.28 -4.73 7.78
C PRO A 440 -0.21 -4.68 9.23
N GLY A 441 0.36 -5.53 10.10
CA GLY A 441 -0.03 -5.59 11.50
C GLY A 441 -1.26 -6.46 11.79
N LYS A 442 -1.54 -7.46 10.95
CA LYS A 442 -2.66 -8.41 11.12
C LYS A 442 -4.03 -7.72 11.15
N ARG A 443 -4.21 -6.73 10.29
CA ARG A 443 -5.47 -5.97 10.12
C ARG A 443 -6.14 -6.39 8.82
N PHE A 444 -7.46 -6.33 8.75
CA PHE A 444 -8.24 -6.72 7.56
C PHE A 444 -9.32 -5.70 7.23
N ILE A 445 -9.45 -5.36 5.96
CA ILE A 445 -10.49 -4.44 5.45
C ILE A 445 -11.31 -5.19 4.37
N PRO A 446 -12.63 -5.05 4.38
CA PRO A 446 -13.47 -4.21 5.24
C PRO A 446 -13.82 -4.90 6.58
N GLY A 447 -14.12 -4.10 7.58
CA GLY A 447 -14.88 -4.51 8.77
C GLY A 447 -14.10 -4.57 10.09
N HIS A 448 -12.80 -4.86 10.08
CA HIS A 448 -12.04 -5.14 11.30
C HIS A 448 -10.98 -4.12 11.68
N ASP A 449 -10.85 -3.03 10.94
CA ASP A 449 -9.99 -1.92 11.33
C ASP A 449 -10.61 -0.58 10.91
N LYS A 450 -11.21 0.10 11.89
CA LYS A 450 -11.84 1.41 11.69
C LYS A 450 -10.82 2.55 11.59
N ASP A 451 -9.56 2.27 11.96
CA ASP A 451 -8.49 3.26 12.00
C ASP A 451 -7.74 3.37 10.65
N ILE A 452 -8.08 2.51 9.69
CA ILE A 452 -7.53 2.57 8.33
C ILE A 452 -8.53 3.24 7.40
N VAL A 453 -8.10 4.31 6.75
CA VAL A 453 -8.91 5.03 5.78
C VAL A 453 -8.79 4.38 4.40
N LEU A 454 -9.93 4.09 3.79
CA LEU A 454 -9.96 3.58 2.41
C LEU A 454 -9.81 4.77 1.44
N ASP A 455 -8.62 4.90 0.87
CA ASP A 455 -8.24 5.95 -0.08
C ASP A 455 -8.33 5.47 -1.52
N ILE A 456 -9.50 5.61 -2.11
CA ILE A 456 -9.84 5.09 -3.42
C ILE A 456 -10.37 6.16 -4.38
N ASP A 457 -10.19 5.92 -5.66
CA ASP A 457 -10.79 6.72 -6.72
C ASP A 457 -12.32 6.80 -6.59
N PRO A 458 -12.95 7.93 -6.95
CA PRO A 458 -14.41 8.04 -6.99
C PRO A 458 -15.10 6.93 -7.81
N SER A 459 -14.44 6.45 -8.88
CA SER A 459 -14.92 5.34 -9.71
C SER A 459 -14.99 3.99 -8.98
N GLN A 460 -14.23 3.82 -7.90
CA GLN A 460 -14.19 2.60 -7.09
C GLN A 460 -15.14 2.63 -5.89
N LYS A 461 -15.73 3.79 -5.58
CA LYS A 461 -16.68 3.92 -4.45
C LYS A 461 -17.87 2.96 -4.57
N GLY A 462 -18.36 2.74 -5.79
CA GLY A 462 -19.43 1.78 -6.05
C GLY A 462 -19.03 0.35 -5.73
N MET A 463 -17.79 -0.03 -6.02
CA MET A 463 -17.22 -1.34 -5.71
C MET A 463 -17.03 -1.51 -4.19
N ALA A 464 -16.50 -0.48 -3.52
CA ALA A 464 -16.36 -0.50 -2.07
C ALA A 464 -17.73 -0.60 -1.35
N ALA A 465 -18.72 0.12 -1.83
CA ALA A 465 -20.06 0.10 -1.27
C ALA A 465 -20.84 -1.22 -1.55
N ALA A 466 -20.29 -2.13 -2.35
CA ALA A 466 -20.85 -3.48 -2.51
C ALA A 466 -20.60 -4.35 -1.26
N TYR A 467 -19.56 -4.06 -0.49
CA TYR A 467 -19.27 -4.72 0.79
C TYR A 467 -20.11 -4.08 1.90
N CYS A 468 -21.39 -4.39 1.92
CA CYS A 468 -22.33 -3.91 2.91
C CYS A 468 -23.13 -5.09 3.48
N GLN A 469 -23.79 -4.88 4.60
CA GLN A 469 -24.61 -5.86 5.28
C GLN A 469 -26.10 -5.57 5.08
N THR A 470 -26.86 -6.60 4.77
CA THR A 470 -28.32 -6.51 4.66
C THR A 470 -28.94 -7.78 5.23
N GLY A 471 -30.16 -7.69 5.79
CA GLY A 471 -30.83 -8.82 6.43
C GLY A 471 -30.18 -9.23 7.74
N SER A 472 -30.04 -10.53 7.99
CA SER A 472 -29.40 -11.04 9.21
C SER A 472 -28.50 -12.25 8.94
N PHE A 473 -27.52 -12.44 9.83
CA PHE A 473 -26.61 -13.59 9.76
C PHE A 473 -27.31 -14.92 9.96
N ASP A 474 -28.26 -14.99 10.87
CA ASP A 474 -29.00 -16.23 11.13
C ASP A 474 -29.83 -16.68 9.92
N LYS A 475 -30.53 -15.74 9.27
CA LYS A 475 -31.24 -16.04 8.02
C LYS A 475 -30.30 -16.48 6.90
N TRP A 476 -29.13 -15.87 6.80
CA TRP A 476 -28.11 -16.31 5.86
C TRP A 476 -27.67 -17.75 6.14
N LYS A 477 -27.41 -18.09 7.41
CA LYS A 477 -27.07 -19.47 7.82
C LYS A 477 -28.20 -20.46 7.49
N ASP A 478 -29.43 -20.12 7.87
CA ASP A 478 -30.62 -20.94 7.62
C ASP A 478 -30.82 -21.23 6.13
N THR A 479 -30.53 -20.23 5.28
CA THR A 479 -30.61 -20.39 3.81
C THR A 479 -29.53 -21.33 3.28
N MET A 480 -28.27 -21.23 3.78
CA MET A 480 -27.15 -22.02 3.30
C MET A 480 -27.16 -23.47 3.82
N GLN A 481 -27.61 -23.70 5.06
CA GLN A 481 -27.55 -24.98 5.76
C GLN A 481 -28.11 -26.17 4.98
N PRO A 482 -29.33 -26.13 4.39
CA PRO A 482 -29.91 -27.26 3.71
C PRO A 482 -29.12 -27.73 2.47
N HIS A 483 -28.37 -26.84 1.85
CA HIS A 483 -27.62 -27.12 0.64
C HIS A 483 -26.20 -27.63 0.91
N ARG A 484 -25.72 -27.51 2.17
CA ARG A 484 -24.39 -27.98 2.58
C ARG A 484 -24.27 -29.52 2.65
N GLU A 485 -25.35 -30.27 2.50
CA GLU A 485 -25.29 -31.71 2.30
C GLU A 485 -24.68 -32.09 0.93
N ARG A 486 -24.55 -31.12 0.00
CA ARG A 486 -24.01 -31.33 -1.33
C ARG A 486 -22.60 -30.86 -1.45
N ASP A 487 -21.70 -31.76 -1.81
CA ASP A 487 -20.27 -31.46 -1.95
C ASP A 487 -19.99 -30.29 -2.89
N LYS A 488 -20.70 -30.17 -4.02
CA LYS A 488 -20.49 -29.06 -4.98
C LYS A 488 -20.90 -27.71 -4.43
N PHE A 489 -22.09 -27.63 -3.81
CA PHE A 489 -22.52 -26.38 -3.18
C PHE A 489 -21.57 -26.00 -2.02
N ARG A 490 -21.24 -26.97 -1.18
CA ARG A 490 -20.35 -26.83 -0.04
C ARG A 490 -18.98 -26.31 -0.47
N PHE A 491 -18.41 -26.90 -1.53
CA PHE A 491 -17.13 -26.50 -2.09
C PHE A 491 -17.17 -25.08 -2.68
N ILE A 492 -18.21 -24.73 -3.45
CA ILE A 492 -18.37 -23.39 -4.03
C ILE A 492 -18.50 -22.34 -2.90
N LEU A 493 -19.33 -22.59 -1.88
CA LEU A 493 -19.49 -21.69 -0.76
C LEU A 493 -18.15 -21.48 -0.02
N ALA A 494 -17.47 -22.58 0.32
CA ALA A 494 -16.20 -22.55 1.05
C ALA A 494 -15.06 -21.87 0.27
N ALA A 495 -15.10 -21.93 -1.06
CA ALA A 495 -14.09 -21.27 -1.91
C ALA A 495 -14.03 -19.76 -1.68
N ALA A 496 -15.16 -19.12 -1.34
CA ALA A 496 -15.18 -17.70 -1.02
C ALA A 496 -14.44 -17.38 0.30
N PHE A 497 -14.43 -18.31 1.25
CA PHE A 497 -13.71 -18.17 2.52
C PHE A 497 -12.24 -18.62 2.43
N ALA A 498 -11.89 -19.40 1.43
CA ALA A 498 -10.49 -19.75 1.16
C ALA A 498 -9.67 -18.56 0.68
N ALA A 499 -10.28 -17.57 0.04
CA ALA A 499 -9.58 -16.41 -0.53
C ALA A 499 -8.68 -15.68 0.50
N PRO A 500 -9.15 -15.24 1.67
CA PRO A 500 -8.30 -14.57 2.67
C PRO A 500 -7.26 -15.51 3.28
N LEU A 501 -7.48 -16.82 3.29
CA LEU A 501 -6.52 -17.78 3.83
C LEU A 501 -5.30 -17.97 2.94
N LEU A 502 -5.40 -17.74 1.61
CA LEU A 502 -4.30 -17.98 0.68
C LEU A 502 -3.03 -17.22 1.02
N ARG A 503 -3.16 -16.02 1.60
CA ARG A 503 -1.98 -15.24 2.03
C ARG A 503 -1.31 -15.89 3.24
N ILE A 504 -2.10 -16.35 4.21
CA ILE A 504 -1.62 -16.99 5.45
C ILE A 504 -0.91 -18.31 5.11
N ILE A 505 -1.58 -19.17 4.33
CA ILE A 505 -1.04 -20.48 3.95
C ILE A 505 -0.07 -20.41 2.76
N LYS A 506 0.27 -19.21 2.26
CA LYS A 506 1.21 -18.94 1.16
C LYS A 506 0.90 -19.67 -0.13
N GLN A 507 -0.40 -19.92 -0.42
CA GLN A 507 -0.83 -20.63 -1.61
C GLN A 507 -1.07 -19.71 -2.80
N ARG A 508 -0.96 -20.27 -4.01
CA ARG A 508 -1.19 -19.58 -5.29
C ARG A 508 -2.67 -19.31 -5.51
N ILE A 509 -2.95 -18.34 -6.37
CA ILE A 509 -4.28 -18.04 -6.87
C ILE A 509 -4.73 -19.18 -7.77
N PHE A 510 -5.98 -19.59 -7.63
CA PHE A 510 -6.62 -20.57 -8.50
C PHE A 510 -8.07 -20.16 -8.81
N PHE A 511 -8.61 -20.78 -9.83
CA PHE A 511 -10.02 -20.60 -10.21
C PHE A 511 -10.85 -21.76 -9.69
N VAL A 512 -12.04 -21.46 -9.19
CA VAL A 512 -13.14 -22.41 -8.98
C VAL A 512 -14.19 -22.09 -10.05
N TYR A 513 -14.30 -22.95 -11.02
CA TYR A 513 -15.13 -22.74 -12.20
C TYR A 513 -16.28 -23.75 -12.26
N ASN A 514 -17.50 -23.27 -12.07
CA ASN A 514 -18.70 -24.10 -12.16
C ASN A 514 -19.32 -23.98 -13.55
N TRP A 515 -19.40 -25.10 -14.31
CA TRP A 515 -19.87 -25.10 -15.68
C TRP A 515 -20.88 -26.24 -15.96
N GLY A 516 -21.59 -26.14 -17.08
CA GLY A 516 -22.59 -27.14 -17.53
C GLY A 516 -23.81 -26.47 -18.16
N SER A 517 -24.87 -27.25 -18.37
CA SER A 517 -26.09 -26.77 -19.04
C SER A 517 -26.73 -25.57 -18.36
N SER A 518 -27.43 -24.73 -19.12
CA SER A 518 -28.30 -23.68 -18.59
C SER A 518 -29.29 -24.24 -17.58
N LYS A 519 -29.73 -23.43 -16.62
CA LYS A 519 -30.69 -23.77 -15.55
C LYS A 519 -30.15 -24.66 -14.41
N GLY A 520 -28.88 -24.98 -14.38
CA GLY A 520 -28.27 -25.75 -13.29
C GLY A 520 -28.03 -24.96 -11.98
N GLY A 521 -28.44 -23.69 -11.89
CA GLY A 521 -28.26 -22.86 -10.69
C GLY A 521 -26.81 -22.39 -10.42
N LYS A 522 -25.92 -22.44 -11.42
CA LYS A 522 -24.52 -22.06 -11.30
C LYS A 522 -24.33 -20.63 -10.77
N THR A 523 -25.02 -19.66 -11.38
CA THR A 523 -25.00 -18.24 -10.96
C THR A 523 -25.59 -18.07 -9.55
N ALA A 524 -26.61 -18.85 -9.17
CA ALA A 524 -27.15 -18.83 -7.80
C ALA A 524 -26.13 -19.35 -6.78
N GLY A 525 -25.37 -20.39 -7.12
CA GLY A 525 -24.25 -20.87 -6.28
C GLY A 525 -23.13 -19.83 -6.14
N LEU A 526 -22.77 -19.15 -7.22
CA LEU A 526 -21.80 -18.05 -7.17
C LEU A 526 -22.32 -16.90 -6.30
N LYS A 527 -23.58 -16.50 -6.45
CA LYS A 527 -24.21 -15.46 -5.62
C LYS A 527 -24.27 -15.87 -4.15
N ALA A 528 -24.59 -17.12 -3.83
CA ALA A 528 -24.56 -17.64 -2.48
C ALA A 528 -23.17 -17.50 -1.85
N ALA A 529 -22.11 -17.81 -2.58
CA ALA A 529 -20.74 -17.67 -2.10
C ALA A 529 -20.34 -16.19 -1.90
N LEU A 530 -20.67 -15.32 -2.84
CA LEU A 530 -20.38 -13.88 -2.74
C LEU A 530 -21.23 -13.17 -1.66
N SER A 531 -22.45 -13.66 -1.38
CA SER A 531 -23.31 -13.10 -0.34
C SER A 531 -22.71 -13.18 1.07
N ALA A 532 -21.73 -14.05 1.27
CA ALA A 532 -20.96 -14.08 2.53
C ALA A 532 -20.25 -12.73 2.79
N TRP A 533 -19.84 -12.02 1.75
CA TRP A 533 -18.98 -10.84 1.80
C TRP A 533 -19.69 -9.51 1.54
N GLY A 534 -20.80 -9.50 0.82
CA GLY A 534 -21.52 -8.29 0.47
C GLY A 534 -22.66 -8.55 -0.53
N ASP A 535 -23.11 -7.49 -1.19
CA ASP A 535 -24.14 -7.55 -2.23
C ASP A 535 -23.65 -8.39 -3.42
N PRO A 536 -24.17 -9.62 -3.60
CA PRO A 536 -23.64 -10.55 -4.60
C PRO A 536 -23.84 -10.06 -6.04
N GLU A 537 -24.81 -9.19 -6.30
CA GLU A 537 -25.03 -8.63 -7.64
C GLU A 537 -23.97 -7.59 -8.00
N ARG A 538 -23.57 -6.79 -7.02
CA ARG A 538 -22.57 -5.72 -7.20
C ARG A 538 -21.13 -6.23 -7.10
N LEU A 539 -20.89 -7.35 -6.41
CA LEU A 539 -19.58 -7.99 -6.30
C LEU A 539 -19.21 -8.80 -7.54
N MET A 540 -20.19 -9.16 -8.35
CA MET A 540 -20.00 -9.98 -9.53
C MET A 540 -19.63 -9.14 -10.74
N VAL A 541 -18.57 -9.52 -11.44
CA VAL A 541 -18.19 -8.98 -12.75
C VAL A 541 -18.43 -10.03 -13.85
N ASN A 542 -18.31 -9.65 -15.11
CA ASN A 542 -18.44 -10.61 -16.21
C ASN A 542 -17.17 -10.67 -17.07
N PHE A 543 -17.03 -11.72 -17.87
CA PHE A 543 -15.87 -11.92 -18.75
C PHE A 543 -15.77 -10.91 -19.90
N ASN A 544 -16.77 -10.07 -20.13
CA ASN A 544 -16.71 -8.99 -21.12
C ASN A 544 -15.89 -7.77 -20.65
N ALA A 545 -15.39 -7.79 -19.41
CA ALA A 545 -14.52 -6.76 -18.89
C ALA A 545 -13.15 -6.77 -19.59
N THR A 546 -12.55 -5.58 -19.78
CA THR A 546 -11.19 -5.48 -20.30
C THR A 546 -10.18 -6.10 -19.32
N GLN A 547 -9.04 -6.61 -19.83
CA GLN A 547 -7.98 -7.13 -18.96
C GLN A 547 -7.51 -6.11 -17.92
N VAL A 548 -7.42 -4.83 -18.29
CA VAL A 548 -7.06 -3.75 -17.36
C VAL A 548 -8.15 -3.52 -16.31
N GLY A 549 -9.42 -3.66 -16.69
CA GLY A 549 -10.54 -3.60 -15.75
C GLY A 549 -10.45 -4.72 -14.72
N LEU A 550 -10.30 -5.97 -15.17
CA LEU A 550 -10.15 -7.13 -14.29
C LEU A 550 -8.89 -7.04 -13.41
N GLU A 551 -7.75 -6.57 -13.94
CA GLU A 551 -6.53 -6.30 -13.15
C GLU A 551 -6.80 -5.32 -12.01
N ARG A 552 -7.52 -4.22 -12.29
CA ARG A 552 -7.87 -3.22 -11.26
C ARG A 552 -8.85 -3.76 -10.24
N THR A 553 -9.84 -4.52 -10.68
CA THR A 553 -10.84 -5.15 -9.81
C THR A 553 -10.18 -6.19 -8.89
N ALA A 554 -9.34 -7.08 -9.43
CA ALA A 554 -8.62 -8.07 -8.64
C ALA A 554 -7.66 -7.43 -7.61
N ALA A 555 -6.98 -6.35 -7.99
CA ALA A 555 -6.10 -5.63 -7.08
C ALA A 555 -6.88 -4.89 -5.98
N PHE A 556 -8.07 -4.39 -6.28
CA PHE A 556 -8.94 -3.73 -5.31
C PHE A 556 -9.55 -4.74 -4.32
N TYR A 557 -10.05 -5.88 -4.79
CA TYR A 557 -10.59 -6.98 -3.98
C TYR A 557 -9.51 -7.93 -3.47
N CYS A 558 -8.32 -7.44 -3.22
CA CYS A 558 -7.20 -8.23 -2.72
C CYS A 558 -7.60 -9.06 -1.48
N ASP A 559 -7.20 -10.33 -1.45
CA ASP A 559 -7.50 -11.32 -0.41
C ASP A 559 -9.02 -11.65 -0.22
N LEU A 560 -9.87 -11.19 -1.11
CA LEU A 560 -11.31 -11.47 -1.13
C LEU A 560 -11.69 -12.28 -2.38
N PRO A 561 -12.83 -12.99 -2.41
CA PRO A 561 -13.23 -13.74 -3.59
C PRO A 561 -13.53 -12.82 -4.77
N LEU A 562 -13.08 -13.20 -5.97
CA LEU A 562 -13.37 -12.48 -7.21
C LEU A 562 -14.40 -13.26 -8.02
N GLY A 563 -15.65 -12.79 -8.03
CA GLY A 563 -16.73 -13.40 -8.77
C GLY A 563 -16.78 -12.95 -10.24
N ILE A 564 -16.75 -13.91 -11.19
CA ILE A 564 -16.81 -13.64 -12.64
C ILE A 564 -17.89 -14.53 -13.28
N ASP A 565 -18.96 -13.93 -13.76
CA ASP A 565 -20.08 -14.69 -14.35
C ASP A 565 -20.02 -14.69 -15.88
N GLU A 566 -20.72 -15.65 -16.48
CA GLU A 566 -20.98 -15.75 -17.91
C GLU A 566 -19.73 -15.82 -18.81
N ARG A 567 -18.98 -16.93 -18.75
CA ARG A 567 -17.83 -17.18 -19.63
C ARG A 567 -18.14 -16.96 -21.12
N GLN A 568 -19.37 -17.27 -21.56
CA GLN A 568 -19.81 -17.12 -22.94
C GLN A 568 -19.72 -15.67 -23.45
N LEU A 569 -19.74 -14.67 -22.58
CA LEU A 569 -19.54 -13.25 -22.94
C LEU A 569 -18.09 -12.92 -23.33
N ALA A 570 -17.13 -13.79 -23.02
CA ALA A 570 -15.75 -13.65 -23.51
C ALA A 570 -15.63 -13.86 -25.03
N GLY A 571 -16.69 -14.33 -25.67
CA GLY A 571 -16.74 -14.64 -27.09
C GLY A 571 -15.87 -15.85 -27.47
N LYS A 572 -15.62 -16.02 -28.78
CA LYS A 572 -14.85 -17.16 -29.32
C LYS A 572 -13.32 -17.00 -29.23
N ASN A 573 -12.83 -15.95 -28.60
CA ASN A 573 -11.40 -15.70 -28.48
C ASN A 573 -10.78 -16.49 -27.30
N GLN A 574 -10.50 -17.77 -27.52
CA GLN A 574 -9.90 -18.65 -26.52
C GLN A 574 -8.53 -18.15 -26.04
N GLU A 575 -7.68 -17.61 -26.93
CA GLU A 575 -6.37 -17.06 -26.56
C GLU A 575 -6.49 -15.84 -25.63
N GLY A 576 -7.49 -15.00 -25.84
CA GLY A 576 -7.78 -13.85 -24.97
C GLY A 576 -8.25 -14.29 -23.58
N LEU A 577 -9.08 -15.33 -23.51
CA LEU A 577 -9.54 -15.93 -22.27
C LEU A 577 -8.39 -16.55 -21.47
N GLU A 578 -7.54 -17.35 -22.13
CA GLU A 578 -6.35 -17.93 -21.51
C GLU A 578 -5.42 -16.86 -20.93
N LYS A 579 -5.13 -15.81 -21.71
CA LYS A 579 -4.33 -14.67 -21.23
C LYS A 579 -4.94 -14.00 -19.99
N THR A 580 -6.26 -13.92 -19.93
CA THR A 580 -6.96 -13.35 -18.76
C THR A 580 -6.84 -14.27 -17.55
N ILE A 581 -6.99 -15.58 -17.70
CA ILE A 581 -6.79 -16.56 -16.63
C ILE A 581 -5.35 -16.49 -16.10
N TYR A 582 -4.36 -16.48 -17.00
CA TYR A 582 -2.95 -16.32 -16.61
C TYR A 582 -2.69 -15.02 -15.85
N MET A 583 -3.24 -13.90 -16.33
CA MET A 583 -3.07 -12.61 -15.69
C MET A 583 -3.64 -12.61 -14.27
N ILE A 584 -4.87 -13.10 -14.07
CA ILE A 584 -5.48 -13.19 -12.74
C ILE A 584 -4.69 -14.14 -11.85
N ALA A 585 -4.34 -15.33 -12.34
CA ALA A 585 -3.62 -16.35 -11.57
C ALA A 585 -2.17 -15.96 -11.25
N SER A 586 -1.56 -15.02 -11.99
CA SER A 586 -0.21 -14.53 -11.67
C SER A 586 -0.16 -13.68 -10.39
N GLY A 587 -1.27 -13.07 -9.98
CA GLY A 587 -1.34 -12.21 -8.81
C GLY A 587 -0.63 -10.87 -8.96
N THR A 588 -0.13 -10.54 -10.15
CA THR A 588 0.63 -9.33 -10.41
C THR A 588 0.19 -8.65 -11.70
N GLY A 589 0.10 -7.32 -11.65
CA GLY A 589 -0.23 -6.50 -12.81
C GLY A 589 0.94 -6.29 -13.77
N LYS A 590 0.64 -5.77 -14.95
CA LYS A 590 1.68 -5.39 -15.92
C LYS A 590 2.49 -4.21 -15.40
N ILE A 591 3.82 -4.27 -15.57
CA ILE A 591 4.72 -3.15 -15.32
C ILE A 591 4.44 -2.04 -16.34
N ARG A 592 4.25 -0.82 -15.86
CA ARG A 592 3.99 0.37 -16.70
C ARG A 592 4.92 1.51 -16.32
N GLY A 593 5.36 2.27 -17.31
CA GLY A 593 6.12 3.50 -17.07
C GLY A 593 5.24 4.58 -16.42
N ALA A 594 5.80 5.39 -15.54
CA ALA A 594 5.15 6.55 -14.96
C ALA A 594 5.30 7.78 -15.86
N LYS A 595 4.31 8.68 -15.89
CA LYS A 595 4.36 9.92 -16.70
C LYS A 595 5.51 10.86 -16.30
N GLY A 596 5.98 10.77 -15.06
CA GLY A 596 7.09 11.57 -14.52
C GLY A 596 8.46 10.88 -14.58
N GLY A 597 8.59 9.76 -15.32
CA GLY A 597 9.78 8.89 -15.31
C GLY A 597 9.69 7.78 -14.26
N GLY A 598 10.49 6.70 -14.43
CA GLY A 598 10.44 5.53 -13.57
C GLY A 598 9.26 4.59 -13.86
N LEU A 599 8.92 3.73 -12.91
CA LEU A 599 7.85 2.73 -13.01
C LEU A 599 6.68 3.11 -12.12
N GLN A 600 5.46 2.79 -12.57
CA GLN A 600 4.29 2.81 -11.71
C GLN A 600 4.37 1.68 -10.69
N THR A 601 3.83 1.88 -9.49
CA THR A 601 3.67 0.82 -8.50
C THR A 601 2.91 -0.35 -9.12
N MET A 602 3.53 -1.53 -9.11
CA MET A 602 2.93 -2.74 -9.66
C MET A 602 1.80 -3.21 -8.74
N ARG A 603 0.61 -3.38 -9.32
CA ARG A 603 -0.52 -3.92 -8.58
C ARG A 603 -0.29 -5.38 -8.26
N GLN A 604 -0.65 -5.77 -7.06
CA GLN A 604 -0.59 -7.16 -6.60
C GLN A 604 -1.93 -7.55 -6.00
N TRP A 605 -2.28 -8.81 -6.10
CA TRP A 605 -3.49 -9.37 -5.47
C TRP A 605 -3.28 -10.83 -5.14
N ARG A 606 -4.13 -11.31 -4.26
CA ARG A 606 -4.27 -12.74 -3.98
C ARG A 606 -5.77 -13.00 -3.80
N THR A 607 -6.30 -14.03 -4.42
CA THR A 607 -7.75 -14.29 -4.44
C THR A 607 -8.04 -15.73 -4.84
N VAL A 608 -9.23 -16.19 -4.57
CA VAL A 608 -9.85 -17.30 -5.30
C VAL A 608 -10.78 -16.69 -6.34
N ALA A 609 -10.50 -16.92 -7.62
CA ALA A 609 -11.35 -16.47 -8.70
C ALA A 609 -12.47 -17.48 -8.91
N MET A 610 -13.70 -17.07 -8.65
CA MET A 610 -14.88 -17.90 -8.76
C MET A 610 -15.63 -17.55 -10.03
N ALA A 611 -15.86 -18.53 -10.91
CA ALA A 611 -16.46 -18.21 -12.20
C ALA A 611 -17.50 -19.25 -12.64
N THR A 612 -18.38 -18.84 -13.55
CA THR A 612 -19.42 -19.71 -14.12
C THR A 612 -19.44 -19.66 -15.64
N GLY A 613 -20.02 -20.70 -16.25
CA GLY A 613 -20.25 -20.76 -17.69
C GLY A 613 -20.96 -22.02 -18.15
N GLU A 614 -21.18 -22.14 -19.46
CA GLU A 614 -21.85 -23.30 -20.06
C GLU A 614 -20.86 -24.32 -20.61
N GLU A 615 -19.65 -23.87 -20.96
CA GLU A 615 -18.58 -24.69 -21.54
C GLU A 615 -17.38 -24.72 -20.61
N PRO A 616 -16.47 -25.72 -20.65
CA PRO A 616 -15.27 -25.76 -19.87
C PRO A 616 -14.33 -24.57 -20.20
N LEU A 617 -13.53 -24.12 -19.25
CA LEU A 617 -12.49 -23.10 -19.48
C LEU A 617 -11.26 -23.70 -20.17
N SER A 618 -10.89 -24.92 -19.79
CA SER A 618 -9.80 -25.67 -20.44
C SER A 618 -10.38 -26.43 -21.64
N THR A 619 -9.68 -26.31 -22.75
CA THR A 619 -9.95 -27.10 -23.97
C THR A 619 -8.74 -27.98 -24.27
N ASP A 620 -8.91 -29.02 -25.11
CA ASP A 620 -7.83 -29.92 -25.53
C ASP A 620 -6.65 -29.18 -26.21
N THR A 621 -6.88 -27.98 -26.69
CA THR A 621 -5.88 -27.10 -27.29
C THR A 621 -5.28 -26.12 -26.30
N SER A 622 -5.82 -26.02 -25.08
CA SER A 622 -5.33 -25.12 -24.04
C SER A 622 -3.93 -25.49 -23.59
N GLN A 623 -3.15 -24.48 -23.25
CA GLN A 623 -1.82 -24.69 -22.67
C GLN A 623 -1.97 -25.41 -21.32
N THR A 624 -1.10 -26.35 -21.03
CA THR A 624 -1.09 -27.14 -19.78
C THR A 624 -1.18 -26.26 -18.52
N GLY A 625 -0.66 -25.05 -18.60
CA GLY A 625 -0.67 -24.09 -17.48
C GLY A 625 -2.07 -23.53 -17.13
N VAL A 626 -3.03 -23.51 -18.04
CA VAL A 626 -4.43 -23.09 -17.73
C VAL A 626 -5.11 -24.18 -16.91
N SER A 627 -5.03 -25.42 -17.36
CA SER A 627 -5.68 -26.57 -16.70
C SER A 627 -5.18 -26.75 -15.26
N THR A 628 -3.92 -26.45 -14.96
CA THR A 628 -3.36 -26.55 -13.60
C THR A 628 -3.84 -25.44 -12.65
N ARG A 629 -4.46 -24.37 -13.16
CA ARG A 629 -4.91 -23.22 -12.38
C ARG A 629 -6.42 -23.16 -12.16
N VAL A 630 -7.18 -24.07 -12.78
CA VAL A 630 -8.63 -24.04 -12.77
C VAL A 630 -9.17 -25.35 -12.20
N LEU A 631 -9.92 -25.29 -11.12
CA LEU A 631 -10.72 -26.39 -10.59
C LEU A 631 -12.09 -26.33 -11.26
N GLU A 632 -12.32 -27.20 -12.21
CA GLU A 632 -13.57 -27.27 -12.98
C GLU A 632 -14.59 -28.18 -12.29
N ILE A 633 -15.75 -27.65 -11.99
CA ILE A 633 -16.87 -28.37 -11.37
C ILE A 633 -18.01 -28.44 -12.38
N TYR A 634 -18.30 -29.64 -12.84
CA TYR A 634 -19.37 -29.89 -13.81
C TYR A 634 -20.73 -30.02 -13.13
N GLY A 635 -21.73 -29.38 -13.70
CA GLY A 635 -23.14 -29.50 -13.28
C GLY A 635 -23.54 -28.48 -12.20
N GLY A 636 -24.83 -28.47 -11.91
CA GLY A 636 -25.39 -27.51 -10.94
C GLY A 636 -25.13 -27.88 -9.49
N PRO A 637 -25.02 -26.89 -8.58
CA PRO A 637 -24.86 -27.12 -7.14
C PRO A 637 -26.18 -27.44 -6.42
N PHE A 638 -27.34 -27.35 -7.11
CA PHE A 638 -28.68 -27.60 -6.56
C PHE A 638 -29.36 -28.83 -7.23
N GLU A 639 -30.36 -29.43 -6.56
CA GLU A 639 -31.11 -30.53 -7.09
C GLU A 639 -32.18 -30.10 -8.08
N THR A 640 -32.83 -29.01 -7.74
CA THR A 640 -33.95 -28.51 -8.53
C THR A 640 -33.75 -27.04 -8.91
N GLU A 641 -34.49 -26.63 -9.96
CA GLU A 641 -34.48 -25.23 -10.40
C GLU A 641 -35.15 -24.30 -9.35
N GLU A 642 -36.09 -24.82 -8.57
CA GLU A 642 -36.77 -24.11 -7.49
C GLU A 642 -35.80 -23.78 -6.36
N GLN A 643 -34.94 -24.73 -5.96
CA GLN A 643 -33.88 -24.49 -4.95
C GLN A 643 -32.91 -23.43 -5.42
N ALA A 644 -32.51 -23.48 -6.70
CA ALA A 644 -31.62 -22.47 -7.27
C ALA A 644 -32.27 -21.07 -7.32
N SER A 645 -33.58 -21.01 -7.66
CA SER A 645 -34.31 -19.74 -7.68
C SER A 645 -34.51 -19.16 -6.29
N LEU A 646 -34.84 -20.00 -5.30
CA LEU A 646 -34.96 -19.56 -3.91
C LEU A 646 -33.59 -19.05 -3.37
N MET A 647 -32.50 -19.79 -3.61
CA MET A 647 -31.16 -19.37 -3.23
C MET A 647 -30.79 -18.02 -3.85
N HIS A 648 -31.11 -17.83 -5.14
CA HIS A 648 -30.87 -16.54 -5.81
C HIS A 648 -31.62 -15.38 -5.12
N GLN A 649 -32.89 -15.60 -4.76
CA GLN A 649 -33.69 -14.58 -4.07
C GLN A 649 -33.16 -14.30 -2.67
N GLU A 650 -32.94 -15.32 -1.84
CA GLU A 650 -32.51 -15.17 -0.44
C GLU A 650 -31.10 -14.60 -0.31
N SER A 651 -30.18 -14.98 -1.19
CA SER A 651 -28.81 -14.45 -1.19
C SER A 651 -28.73 -12.95 -1.51
N THR A 652 -29.77 -12.38 -2.16
CA THR A 652 -29.87 -10.93 -2.40
C THR A 652 -30.59 -10.16 -1.29
N GLN A 653 -31.16 -10.86 -0.31
CA GLN A 653 -31.83 -10.25 0.85
C GLN A 653 -31.03 -10.36 2.15
N ASN A 654 -30.17 -11.38 2.26
CA ASN A 654 -29.36 -11.63 3.45
C ASN A 654 -27.90 -11.82 3.02
N PHE A 655 -27.06 -10.80 3.20
CA PHE A 655 -25.67 -10.83 2.75
C PHE A 655 -24.74 -9.94 3.59
N GLY A 656 -23.42 -10.17 3.45
CA GLY A 656 -22.36 -9.36 4.01
C GLY A 656 -21.98 -9.66 5.48
N TRP A 657 -22.56 -10.70 6.08
CA TRP A 657 -22.38 -11.04 7.49
C TRP A 657 -21.28 -12.06 7.73
N ALA A 658 -21.26 -13.14 6.96
CA ALA A 658 -20.43 -14.30 7.24
C ALA A 658 -18.93 -14.04 7.02
N GLY A 659 -18.57 -13.23 6.01
CA GLY A 659 -17.18 -12.88 5.72
C GLY A 659 -16.49 -12.11 6.86
N PRO A 660 -17.04 -10.98 7.32
CA PRO A 660 -16.53 -10.27 8.49
C PRO A 660 -16.42 -11.16 9.75
N GLU A 661 -17.45 -11.96 10.04
CA GLU A 661 -17.45 -12.88 11.17
C GLU A 661 -16.33 -13.93 11.04
N PHE A 662 -16.14 -14.48 9.84
CA PHE A 662 -15.04 -15.39 9.56
C PHE A 662 -13.68 -14.76 9.84
N ILE A 663 -13.46 -13.53 9.38
CA ILE A 663 -12.20 -12.80 9.62
C ILE A 663 -12.00 -12.51 11.11
N GLU A 664 -13.05 -12.20 11.85
CA GLU A 664 -12.95 -12.01 13.30
C GLU A 664 -12.45 -13.26 14.00
N HIS A 665 -12.93 -14.44 13.60
CA HIS A 665 -12.41 -15.72 14.11
C HIS A 665 -10.94 -15.94 13.69
N VAL A 666 -10.60 -15.69 12.42
CA VAL A 666 -9.23 -15.85 11.90
C VAL A 666 -8.24 -14.93 12.62
N LEU A 667 -8.62 -13.70 12.95
CA LEU A 667 -7.78 -12.74 13.66
C LEU A 667 -7.40 -13.21 15.09
N LYS A 668 -8.24 -14.02 15.71
CA LYS A 668 -8.01 -14.58 17.07
C LYS A 668 -7.08 -15.79 17.07
N ILE A 669 -6.69 -16.31 15.91
CA ILE A 669 -5.93 -17.56 15.75
C ILE A 669 -4.52 -17.24 15.24
N SER A 670 -3.53 -18.05 15.66
CA SER A 670 -2.17 -17.94 15.14
C SER A 670 -2.09 -18.39 13.68
N GLU A 671 -1.37 -17.64 12.85
CA GLU A 671 -1.13 -18.01 11.45
C GLU A 671 -0.47 -19.39 11.35
N LYS A 672 0.44 -19.71 12.28
CA LYS A 672 1.09 -21.02 12.35
C LYS A 672 0.07 -22.15 12.52
N SER A 673 -0.91 -21.98 13.40
CA SER A 673 -1.94 -23.01 13.64
C SER A 673 -2.81 -23.24 12.41
N ILE A 674 -3.10 -22.18 11.65
CA ILE A 674 -3.82 -22.29 10.36
C ILE A 674 -2.96 -23.04 9.33
N CYS A 675 -1.66 -22.73 9.24
CA CYS A 675 -0.74 -23.42 8.35
C CYS A 675 -0.60 -24.91 8.71
N ASP A 676 -0.46 -25.23 10.00
CA ASP A 676 -0.36 -26.63 10.47
C ASP A 676 -1.60 -27.44 10.09
N LYS A 677 -2.81 -26.84 10.20
CA LYS A 677 -4.06 -27.49 9.79
C LYS A 677 -4.20 -27.59 8.27
N TYR A 678 -3.72 -26.59 7.54
CA TYR A 678 -3.63 -26.67 6.09
C TYR A 678 -2.71 -27.82 5.65
N ASP A 679 -1.55 -27.96 6.24
CA ASP A 679 -0.60 -29.02 5.91
C ASP A 679 -1.15 -30.41 6.26
N GLU A 680 -1.97 -30.52 7.31
CA GLU A 680 -2.67 -31.75 7.64
C GLU A 680 -3.70 -32.12 6.55
N MET A 681 -4.50 -31.16 6.09
CA MET A 681 -5.46 -31.37 5.02
C MET A 681 -4.76 -31.67 3.69
N LEU A 682 -3.67 -30.95 3.39
CA LEU A 682 -2.87 -31.14 2.19
C LEU A 682 -2.31 -32.57 2.12
N ARG A 683 -1.71 -33.07 3.22
CA ARG A 683 -1.21 -34.44 3.30
C ARG A 683 -2.32 -35.48 3.09
N TYR A 684 -3.51 -35.23 3.62
CA TYR A 684 -4.66 -36.13 3.39
C TYR A 684 -5.05 -36.13 1.92
N VAL A 685 -5.25 -34.95 1.29
CA VAL A 685 -5.66 -34.87 -0.12
C VAL A 685 -4.58 -35.46 -1.05
N MET A 686 -3.28 -35.21 -0.74
CA MET A 686 -2.16 -35.84 -1.47
C MET A 686 -2.21 -37.36 -1.39
N SER A 687 -2.52 -37.94 -0.26
CA SER A 687 -2.55 -39.41 -0.07
C SER A 687 -3.61 -40.10 -0.95
N ILE A 688 -4.70 -39.39 -1.30
CA ILE A 688 -5.78 -39.93 -2.14
C ILE A 688 -5.64 -39.52 -3.62
N ALA A 689 -4.72 -38.61 -3.96
CA ALA A 689 -4.55 -38.06 -5.33
C ALA A 689 -3.85 -39.02 -6.30
N LYS A 690 -3.31 -40.15 -5.87
CA LYS A 690 -2.62 -41.17 -6.70
C LYS A 690 -1.63 -40.53 -7.71
N GLY A 691 -0.84 -39.53 -7.26
CA GLY A 691 0.23 -38.93 -8.08
C GLY A 691 -0.21 -37.96 -9.20
N LYS A 692 -1.49 -37.60 -9.26
CA LYS A 692 -1.99 -36.66 -10.30
C LYS A 692 -2.16 -35.24 -9.73
N SER A 693 -1.66 -34.25 -10.49
CA SER A 693 -1.91 -32.78 -10.37
C SER A 693 -1.74 -32.13 -8.99
N GLY A 694 -0.50 -31.88 -8.57
CA GLY A 694 -0.20 -31.18 -7.31
C GLY A 694 -0.87 -29.80 -7.13
N SER A 695 -1.12 -29.07 -8.23
CA SER A 695 -1.78 -27.74 -8.17
C SER A 695 -3.25 -27.81 -7.75
N HIS A 696 -4.00 -28.81 -8.23
CA HIS A 696 -5.40 -29.02 -7.84
C HIS A 696 -5.50 -29.46 -6.38
N VAL A 697 -4.57 -30.32 -5.94
CA VAL A 697 -4.50 -30.79 -4.54
C VAL A 697 -4.38 -29.61 -3.58
N ALA A 698 -3.50 -28.67 -3.86
CA ALA A 698 -3.30 -27.50 -3.00
C ALA A 698 -4.55 -26.61 -2.93
N GLY A 699 -5.21 -26.35 -4.06
CA GLY A 699 -6.44 -25.57 -4.11
C GLY A 699 -7.61 -26.25 -3.38
N ILE A 700 -7.83 -27.55 -3.62
CA ILE A 700 -8.85 -28.35 -2.93
C ILE A 700 -8.60 -28.36 -1.43
N SER A 701 -7.35 -28.52 -0.98
CA SER A 701 -7.00 -28.50 0.43
C SER A 701 -7.27 -27.15 1.10
N ALA A 702 -7.04 -26.04 0.39
CA ALA A 702 -7.33 -24.70 0.91
C ALA A 702 -8.85 -24.48 1.09
N VAL A 703 -9.65 -24.92 0.11
CA VAL A 703 -11.12 -24.84 0.19
C VAL A 703 -11.65 -25.77 1.29
N ALA A 704 -11.11 -26.98 1.42
CA ALA A 704 -11.53 -27.94 2.46
C ALA A 704 -11.20 -27.44 3.87
N LEU A 705 -10.05 -26.79 4.07
CA LEU A 705 -9.75 -26.13 5.33
C LEU A 705 -10.79 -25.05 5.65
N ALA A 706 -11.04 -24.15 4.69
CA ALA A 706 -12.04 -23.10 4.86
C ALA A 706 -13.43 -23.67 5.17
N ASP A 707 -13.82 -24.76 4.51
CA ASP A 707 -15.07 -25.44 4.77
C ASP A 707 -15.16 -26.01 6.19
N ALA A 708 -14.09 -26.68 6.68
CA ALA A 708 -14.04 -27.18 8.03
C ALA A 708 -14.14 -26.05 9.07
N MET A 709 -13.53 -24.90 8.79
CA MET A 709 -13.59 -23.71 9.64
C MET A 709 -15.02 -23.15 9.70
N ILE A 710 -15.63 -22.87 8.58
CA ILE A 710 -17.00 -22.32 8.56
C ILE A 710 -18.03 -23.31 9.08
N ASP A 711 -17.83 -24.61 8.84
CA ASP A 711 -18.72 -25.64 9.35
C ASP A 711 -18.71 -25.64 10.88
N THR A 712 -17.51 -25.61 11.48
CA THR A 712 -17.33 -25.55 12.95
C THR A 712 -17.89 -24.26 13.55
N TRP A 713 -17.65 -23.10 12.92
CA TRP A 713 -17.98 -21.81 13.52
C TRP A 713 -19.42 -21.35 13.27
N PHE A 714 -20.03 -21.75 12.15
CA PHE A 714 -21.32 -21.19 11.73
C PHE A 714 -22.45 -22.20 11.66
N PHE A 715 -22.14 -23.50 11.43
CA PHE A 715 -23.14 -24.51 11.08
C PHE A 715 -23.21 -25.70 12.06
N ASP A 716 -22.26 -25.83 12.95
CA ASP A 716 -22.32 -26.85 13.98
C ASP A 716 -23.23 -26.39 15.12
N SER A 717 -24.20 -27.26 15.50
CA SER A 717 -25.18 -26.98 16.55
C SER A 717 -24.65 -27.20 17.96
N GLN A 718 -23.44 -27.71 18.12
CA GLN A 718 -22.79 -27.79 19.42
C GLN A 718 -22.04 -26.48 19.64
N ASP A 719 -22.36 -25.76 20.75
CA ASP A 719 -21.60 -24.59 21.18
C ASP A 719 -20.12 -24.92 21.10
N ALA A 720 -19.41 -24.25 20.18
CA ALA A 720 -17.97 -24.42 20.07
C ALA A 720 -17.37 -24.13 21.45
N PRO A 721 -16.63 -25.07 22.08
CA PRO A 721 -16.07 -24.82 23.40
C PRO A 721 -15.20 -23.58 23.30
N GLU A 722 -15.51 -22.56 24.10
CA GLU A 722 -14.57 -21.44 24.26
C GLU A 722 -13.24 -22.06 24.68
N PRO A 723 -12.12 -21.68 24.03
CA PRO A 723 -10.83 -22.25 24.35
C PRO A 723 -10.54 -21.96 25.81
N GLU A 724 -10.42 -23.03 26.63
CA GLU A 724 -10.10 -22.94 28.04
C GLU A 724 -8.79 -22.14 28.19
N ALA A 725 -8.87 -21.03 28.94
CA ALA A 725 -7.70 -20.30 29.36
C ALA A 725 -6.91 -21.20 30.33
N ASP A 726 -5.67 -21.53 30.03
CA ASP A 726 -4.76 -22.25 30.91
C ASP A 726 -4.47 -21.38 32.17
N PRO A 727 -4.93 -21.75 33.36
CA PRO A 727 -4.82 -20.91 34.56
C PRO A 727 -3.39 -20.74 35.10
N LYS A 728 -2.36 -21.14 34.37
CA LYS A 728 -0.95 -21.13 34.80
C LYS A 728 -0.01 -20.29 33.91
N LYS A 729 -0.51 -19.44 32.98
CA LYS A 729 0.36 -18.56 32.20
C LYS A 729 0.26 -17.12 32.68
N GLU A 730 1.43 -16.52 32.89
CA GLU A 730 1.64 -15.14 33.29
C GLU A 730 1.08 -14.19 32.21
N GLU A 731 0.33 -13.19 32.64
CA GLU A 731 -0.12 -12.06 31.79
C GLU A 731 1.10 -11.33 31.19
N GLY A 732 1.26 -11.37 29.86
CA GLY A 732 2.30 -10.54 29.23
C GLY A 732 2.85 -11.00 27.88
N LYS A 733 2.31 -12.04 27.23
CA LYS A 733 2.61 -12.34 25.82
C LYS A 733 1.30 -12.55 25.07
N ASP A 734 1.14 -11.92 23.91
CA ASP A 734 0.02 -12.11 22.99
C ASP A 734 -0.23 -13.61 22.80
N ASP A 735 -1.23 -14.15 23.51
CA ASP A 735 -1.64 -15.54 23.40
C ASP A 735 -2.41 -15.74 22.08
N GLU A 736 -1.67 -16.00 21.01
CA GLU A 736 -2.26 -16.47 19.77
C GLU A 736 -2.88 -17.85 20.00
N LYS A 737 -4.21 -17.92 19.95
CA LYS A 737 -4.98 -19.14 20.18
C LYS A 737 -4.76 -20.16 19.06
N GLN A 738 -4.76 -21.44 19.42
CA GLN A 738 -4.77 -22.51 18.40
C GLN A 738 -6.15 -22.62 17.75
N ILE A 739 -6.17 -22.99 16.47
CA ILE A 739 -7.42 -23.27 15.78
C ILE A 739 -8.06 -24.54 16.32
N THR A 740 -9.32 -24.44 16.75
CA THR A 740 -10.14 -25.60 17.11
C THR A 740 -11.14 -25.88 16.00
N ILE A 741 -11.09 -27.07 15.42
CA ILE A 741 -12.02 -27.55 14.41
C ILE A 741 -12.65 -28.83 14.94
N ASN A 742 -13.98 -28.92 14.89
CA ASN A 742 -14.73 -30.11 15.30
C ASN A 742 -14.39 -31.30 14.40
N GLN A 743 -14.23 -32.50 14.99
CA GLN A 743 -13.82 -33.68 14.26
C GLN A 743 -14.84 -34.04 13.15
N GLU A 744 -16.13 -33.86 13.41
CA GLU A 744 -17.16 -34.11 12.43
C GLU A 744 -17.09 -33.15 11.24
N SER A 745 -16.88 -31.86 11.49
CA SER A 745 -16.66 -30.84 10.46
C SER A 745 -15.40 -31.12 9.64
N TRP A 746 -14.32 -31.57 10.31
CA TRP A 746 -13.10 -31.98 9.64
C TRP A 746 -13.29 -33.17 8.72
N ASP A 747 -14.03 -34.20 9.17
CA ASP A 747 -14.31 -35.40 8.38
C ASP A 747 -15.29 -35.11 7.23
N ARG A 748 -16.27 -34.21 7.41
CA ARG A 748 -17.13 -33.73 6.32
C ARG A 748 -16.31 -33.02 5.24
N ALA A 749 -15.38 -32.13 5.63
CA ALA A 749 -14.51 -31.41 4.70
C ALA A 749 -13.58 -32.37 3.94
N LYS A 750 -13.04 -33.41 4.59
CA LYS A 750 -12.26 -34.47 3.93
C LYS A 750 -13.08 -35.24 2.89
N ARG A 751 -14.34 -35.62 3.21
CA ARG A 751 -15.24 -36.30 2.25
C ARG A 751 -15.52 -35.41 1.03
N MET A 752 -15.86 -34.15 1.25
CA MET A 752 -16.04 -33.18 0.17
C MET A 752 -14.78 -33.05 -0.70
N ALA A 753 -13.60 -32.90 -0.08
CA ALA A 753 -12.33 -32.82 -0.79
C ALA A 753 -12.07 -34.06 -1.66
N ALA A 754 -12.34 -35.26 -1.14
CA ALA A 754 -12.19 -36.52 -1.86
C ALA A 754 -13.17 -36.61 -3.06
N SER A 755 -14.42 -36.19 -2.86
CA SER A 755 -15.45 -36.15 -3.93
C SER A 755 -15.04 -35.23 -5.08
N ILE A 756 -14.62 -34.00 -4.75
CA ILE A 756 -14.17 -33.01 -5.76
C ILE A 756 -12.88 -33.46 -6.44
N LEU A 757 -11.93 -34.04 -5.70
CA LEU A 757 -10.69 -34.56 -6.28
C LEU A 757 -10.97 -35.72 -7.25
N GLN A 758 -11.86 -36.63 -6.92
CA GLN A 758 -12.28 -37.71 -7.81
C GLN A 758 -12.88 -37.16 -9.11
N GLU A 759 -13.71 -36.10 -9.03
CA GLU A 759 -14.27 -35.43 -10.23
C GLU A 759 -13.13 -34.84 -11.09
N GLN A 760 -12.10 -34.20 -10.48
CA GLN A 760 -10.95 -33.69 -11.21
C GLN A 760 -10.11 -34.81 -11.84
N ILE A 761 -9.96 -35.93 -11.16
CA ILE A 761 -9.23 -37.11 -11.68
C ILE A 761 -10.01 -37.74 -12.84
N ALA A 762 -11.31 -37.88 -12.72
CA ALA A 762 -12.15 -38.42 -13.78
C ALA A 762 -12.16 -37.52 -15.03
N ALA A 763 -12.22 -36.21 -14.85
CA ALA A 763 -12.11 -35.23 -15.93
C ALA A 763 -10.71 -35.23 -16.58
N ALA A 764 -9.62 -35.50 -15.84
CA ALA A 764 -8.26 -35.60 -16.34
C ALA A 764 -7.90 -37.00 -16.89
N SER A 765 -8.60 -38.07 -16.44
CA SER A 765 -8.33 -39.45 -16.89
C SER A 765 -8.99 -39.81 -18.20
N GLY A 766 -9.91 -38.99 -18.71
CA GLY A 766 -10.16 -38.98 -20.15
C GLY A 766 -8.90 -38.44 -20.82
N ASP A 767 -7.95 -39.35 -21.18
CA ASP A 767 -6.78 -38.92 -21.95
C ASP A 767 -7.34 -38.23 -23.19
N VAL A 768 -7.03 -36.95 -23.37
CA VAL A 768 -7.43 -36.14 -24.53
C VAL A 768 -7.17 -36.89 -25.82
N ASN A 769 -6.14 -37.71 -25.81
CA ASN A 769 -5.78 -38.56 -26.95
C ASN A 769 -6.68 -39.82 -27.05
N GLU A 770 -7.12 -40.39 -25.93
CA GLU A 770 -8.10 -41.49 -25.91
C GLU A 770 -9.45 -41.00 -26.39
N ASN A 771 -9.90 -39.82 -25.92
CA ASN A 771 -11.13 -39.21 -26.41
C ASN A 771 -11.03 -38.84 -27.90
N ALA A 772 -9.84 -38.40 -28.37
CA ALA A 772 -9.62 -38.13 -29.78
C ALA A 772 -9.67 -39.43 -30.61
N VAL A 773 -9.18 -40.55 -30.11
CA VAL A 773 -9.26 -41.87 -30.76
C VAL A 773 -10.69 -42.40 -30.79
N GLN A 774 -11.43 -42.24 -29.67
CA GLN A 774 -12.86 -42.59 -29.63
C GLN A 774 -13.64 -41.75 -30.64
N PHE A 775 -13.38 -40.41 -30.65
CA PHE A 775 -13.95 -39.51 -31.66
C PHE A 775 -13.68 -39.98 -33.08
N ILE A 776 -12.45 -40.39 -33.42
CA ILE A 776 -12.10 -40.89 -34.75
C ILE A 776 -12.88 -42.18 -35.05
N THR A 777 -13.00 -43.07 -34.08
CA THR A 777 -13.77 -44.31 -34.20
C THR A 777 -15.23 -44.01 -34.52
N ASP A 778 -15.90 -43.18 -33.75
CA ASP A 778 -17.29 -42.78 -33.92
C ASP A 778 -17.49 -42.01 -35.23
N TRP A 779 -16.54 -41.15 -35.60
CA TRP A 779 -16.56 -40.39 -36.84
C TRP A 779 -16.43 -41.28 -38.07
N VAL A 780 -15.55 -42.31 -38.04
CA VAL A 780 -15.42 -43.28 -39.12
C VAL A 780 -16.70 -44.10 -39.27
N ILE A 781 -17.25 -44.58 -38.15
CA ILE A 781 -18.50 -45.37 -38.14
C ILE A 781 -19.67 -44.54 -38.68
N SER A 782 -19.85 -43.32 -38.22
CA SER A 782 -20.94 -42.40 -38.62
C SER A 782 -20.84 -41.99 -40.09
N ASN A 783 -19.60 -41.94 -40.64
CA ASN A 783 -19.35 -41.52 -42.01
C ASN A 783 -19.06 -42.69 -42.95
N LYS A 784 -19.38 -43.93 -42.59
CA LYS A 784 -19.07 -45.15 -43.34
C LYS A 784 -19.48 -45.11 -44.82
N ALA A 785 -20.59 -44.43 -45.16
CA ALA A 785 -21.10 -44.26 -46.54
C ALA A 785 -20.19 -43.36 -47.40
N TYR A 786 -19.23 -42.62 -46.82
CA TYR A 786 -18.28 -41.79 -47.57
C TYR A 786 -16.90 -42.43 -47.71
N PHE A 787 -16.75 -43.75 -47.42
CA PHE A 787 -15.54 -44.50 -47.61
C PHE A 787 -15.70 -45.49 -48.79
N GLY A 788 -14.66 -45.55 -49.65
CA GLY A 788 -14.59 -46.44 -50.74
C GLY A 788 -14.86 -45.82 -52.14
N GLU A 789 -14.67 -46.59 -53.22
CA GLU A 789 -14.85 -46.11 -54.61
C GLU A 789 -16.31 -45.71 -54.97
N LYS A 790 -17.28 -46.23 -54.22
CA LYS A 790 -18.69 -45.89 -54.33
C LYS A 790 -19.18 -44.91 -53.29
N ALA A 791 -18.31 -44.07 -52.76
CA ALA A 791 -18.64 -43.07 -51.70
C ALA A 791 -19.74 -42.12 -52.23
N ILE A 792 -20.70 -41.79 -51.35
CA ILE A 792 -21.76 -40.79 -51.60
C ILE A 792 -21.21 -39.41 -51.33
N GLY A 793 -20.71 -38.66 -52.33
CA GLY A 793 -20.14 -37.32 -52.19
C GLY A 793 -18.64 -37.33 -52.11
N THR A 794 -18.09 -36.49 -51.24
CA THR A 794 -16.62 -36.35 -51.03
C THR A 794 -16.08 -37.59 -50.36
N CYS A 795 -15.23 -38.35 -51.03
CA CYS A 795 -14.61 -39.57 -50.52
C CYS A 795 -13.63 -39.20 -49.37
N LEU A 796 -13.83 -39.78 -48.19
CA LEU A 796 -13.02 -39.58 -46.99
C LEU A 796 -11.83 -40.55 -46.90
N GLY A 797 -11.86 -41.63 -47.68
CA GLY A 797 -10.87 -42.67 -47.64
C GLY A 797 -11.44 -44.01 -48.13
N THR A 798 -10.88 -45.14 -47.70
CA THR A 798 -11.38 -46.47 -47.96
C THR A 798 -11.28 -47.34 -46.72
N MET A 799 -11.98 -48.47 -46.69
CA MET A 799 -11.94 -49.45 -45.60
C MET A 799 -11.37 -50.79 -46.09
N SER A 800 -10.83 -51.55 -45.16
CA SER A 800 -10.40 -52.91 -45.40
C SER A 800 -11.63 -53.80 -45.70
N GLU A 801 -11.44 -54.90 -46.37
CA GLU A 801 -12.53 -55.88 -46.66
C GLU A 801 -13.15 -56.44 -45.37
N SER A 802 -12.37 -56.55 -44.29
CA SER A 802 -12.85 -56.97 -42.97
C SER A 802 -13.57 -55.85 -42.18
N GLY A 803 -13.48 -54.57 -42.63
CA GLY A 803 -14.05 -53.43 -41.94
C GLY A 803 -13.32 -52.96 -40.69
N ASN A 804 -12.22 -53.66 -40.31
CA ASN A 804 -11.47 -53.39 -39.07
C ASN A 804 -10.35 -52.32 -39.22
N VAL A 805 -10.06 -51.87 -40.45
CA VAL A 805 -9.07 -50.85 -40.73
C VAL A 805 -9.68 -49.79 -41.64
N ALA A 806 -9.58 -48.52 -41.21
CA ALA A 806 -9.94 -47.36 -42.03
C ALA A 806 -8.66 -46.70 -42.60
N TYR A 807 -8.63 -46.52 -43.91
CA TYR A 807 -7.62 -45.78 -44.64
C TYR A 807 -8.12 -44.39 -44.92
N ILE A 808 -7.78 -43.43 -44.09
CA ILE A 808 -8.31 -42.06 -44.07
C ILE A 808 -7.33 -41.13 -44.78
N PHE A 809 -7.81 -40.23 -45.64
CA PHE A 809 -6.97 -39.20 -46.23
C PHE A 809 -6.46 -38.25 -45.11
N PRO A 810 -5.14 -37.98 -45.06
CA PRO A 810 -4.57 -37.15 -43.97
C PRO A 810 -5.18 -35.75 -43.84
N SER A 811 -5.50 -35.11 -44.97
CA SER A 811 -6.16 -33.78 -44.97
C SER A 811 -7.55 -33.85 -44.33
N THR A 812 -8.31 -34.89 -44.61
CA THR A 812 -9.67 -35.07 -44.12
C THR A 812 -9.68 -35.39 -42.61
N LEU A 813 -8.79 -36.26 -42.15
CA LEU A 813 -8.64 -36.58 -40.74
C LEU A 813 -8.18 -35.35 -39.95
N ASN A 814 -7.21 -34.59 -40.47
CA ASN A 814 -6.75 -33.38 -39.83
C ASN A 814 -7.87 -32.32 -39.70
N GLN A 815 -8.73 -32.18 -40.74
CA GLN A 815 -9.87 -31.27 -40.68
C GLN A 815 -10.89 -31.72 -39.65
N ALA A 816 -11.22 -33.04 -39.61
CA ALA A 816 -12.15 -33.59 -38.64
C ALA A 816 -11.68 -33.40 -37.20
N LEU A 817 -10.40 -33.72 -36.91
CA LEU A 817 -9.79 -33.53 -35.60
C LEU A 817 -9.80 -32.05 -35.20
N THR A 818 -9.34 -31.15 -36.09
CA THR A 818 -9.29 -29.72 -35.82
C THR A 818 -10.69 -29.15 -35.56
N LYS A 819 -11.70 -29.59 -36.33
CA LYS A 819 -13.11 -29.18 -36.14
C LYS A 819 -13.68 -29.66 -34.81
N ALA A 820 -13.25 -30.82 -34.33
CA ALA A 820 -13.62 -31.37 -33.02
C ALA A 820 -12.78 -30.85 -31.85
N GLY A 821 -11.80 -29.93 -32.09
CA GLY A 821 -10.97 -29.35 -31.06
C GLY A 821 -9.69 -30.11 -30.70
N TYR A 822 -9.40 -31.22 -31.39
CA TYR A 822 -8.20 -32.03 -31.14
C TYR A 822 -7.01 -31.58 -31.97
N SER A 823 -5.79 -31.75 -31.43
CA SER A 823 -4.55 -31.49 -32.15
C SER A 823 -4.16 -32.67 -33.06
N PRO A 824 -4.28 -32.55 -34.40
CA PRO A 824 -3.95 -33.66 -35.27
C PRO A 824 -2.55 -34.26 -35.07
N ARG A 825 -1.57 -33.38 -34.80
CA ARG A 825 -0.19 -33.80 -34.61
C ARG A 825 0.02 -34.63 -33.33
N LYS A 826 -0.63 -34.22 -32.22
CA LYS A 826 -0.54 -34.92 -30.92
C LYS A 826 -1.28 -36.24 -30.99
N THR A 827 -2.52 -36.21 -31.53
CA THR A 827 -3.34 -37.40 -31.68
C THR A 827 -2.70 -38.46 -32.59
N LEU A 828 -2.15 -38.06 -33.76
CA LEU A 828 -1.44 -38.98 -34.64
C LEU A 828 -0.16 -39.55 -34.00
N LYS A 829 0.56 -38.78 -33.21
CA LYS A 829 1.72 -39.26 -32.46
C LYS A 829 1.27 -40.29 -31.41
N TYR A 830 0.24 -40.00 -30.63
CA TYR A 830 -0.31 -40.90 -29.62
C TYR A 830 -0.78 -42.21 -30.24
N MET A 831 -1.53 -42.13 -31.35
CA MET A 831 -1.98 -43.29 -32.08
C MET A 831 -0.81 -44.16 -32.62
N ALA A 832 0.25 -43.51 -33.06
CA ALA A 832 1.46 -44.22 -33.52
C ALA A 832 2.18 -44.90 -32.37
N ASP A 833 2.37 -44.20 -31.25
CA ASP A 833 3.04 -44.68 -30.04
C ASP A 833 2.27 -45.89 -29.42
N ASN A 834 0.93 -45.93 -29.56
CA ASN A 834 0.08 -47.02 -29.11
C ASN A 834 -0.26 -48.04 -30.21
N GLY A 835 0.40 -48.00 -31.37
CA GLY A 835 0.17 -48.99 -32.43
C GLY A 835 -1.19 -48.96 -33.12
N LEU A 836 -1.99 -47.91 -32.94
CA LEU A 836 -3.31 -47.74 -33.50
C LEU A 836 -3.30 -47.32 -34.97
N ILE A 837 -2.18 -46.78 -35.44
CA ILE A 837 -1.93 -46.45 -36.85
C ILE A 837 -0.65 -47.05 -37.35
N ALA A 838 -0.57 -47.32 -38.66
CA ALA A 838 0.66 -47.75 -39.30
C ALA A 838 1.59 -46.54 -39.58
N THR A 839 2.88 -46.71 -39.29
CA THR A 839 3.90 -45.69 -39.53
C THR A 839 4.85 -46.12 -40.65
N ALA A 840 5.37 -45.22 -41.42
CA ALA A 840 6.37 -45.46 -42.45
C ALA A 840 7.66 -44.68 -42.15
N SER A 841 8.84 -45.30 -42.34
CA SER A 841 10.13 -44.65 -42.34
C SER A 841 10.61 -44.46 -43.78
N GLU A 842 10.98 -43.29 -44.23
CA GLU A 842 11.59 -43.00 -45.51
C GLU A 842 12.96 -42.34 -45.35
N GLY A 843 14.03 -42.99 -45.83
CA GLY A 843 15.38 -42.40 -45.95
C GLY A 843 16.24 -42.40 -44.68
N SER A 844 17.48 -41.98 -44.82
CA SER A 844 18.52 -41.94 -43.77
C SER A 844 18.24 -40.89 -42.62
N ASP A 845 17.24 -40.05 -42.75
CA ASP A 845 16.76 -39.17 -41.70
C ASP A 845 15.58 -39.79 -40.98
N SER A 846 15.71 -40.03 -39.70
CA SER A 846 14.78 -40.71 -38.77
C SER A 846 13.42 -40.03 -38.49
N LYS A 847 12.84 -39.33 -39.47
CA LYS A 847 11.48 -38.73 -39.29
C LYS A 847 10.40 -39.76 -39.57
N GLN A 848 9.76 -40.23 -38.49
CA GLN A 848 8.58 -41.09 -38.53
C GLN A 848 7.39 -40.36 -39.22
N ARG A 849 6.80 -40.99 -40.21
CA ARG A 849 5.58 -40.50 -40.90
C ARG A 849 4.39 -41.29 -40.47
N TYR A 850 3.29 -40.61 -40.15
CA TYR A 850 2.01 -41.15 -39.68
C TYR A 850 1.06 -41.49 -40.83
N SER A 851 1.57 -41.69 -42.02
CA SER A 851 0.76 -42.08 -43.23
C SER A 851 1.55 -43.05 -44.13
N VAL A 852 0.85 -44.00 -44.66
CA VAL A 852 1.35 -45.04 -45.54
C VAL A 852 0.88 -44.83 -46.99
N LYS A 853 1.66 -45.30 -47.96
CA LYS A 853 1.28 -45.28 -49.38
C LYS A 853 0.46 -46.56 -49.71
N ARG A 854 -0.73 -46.40 -50.36
CA ARG A 854 -1.59 -47.46 -50.84
C ARG A 854 -2.12 -47.06 -52.22
N ARG A 855 -2.48 -48.10 -53.05
CA ARG A 855 -3.20 -47.85 -54.30
C ARG A 855 -4.71 -47.68 -54.04
N PHE A 856 -5.27 -46.63 -54.59
CA PHE A 856 -6.68 -46.34 -54.57
C PHE A 856 -7.13 -45.76 -55.94
N ASP A 857 -8.15 -46.31 -56.54
CA ASP A 857 -8.62 -45.93 -57.89
C ASP A 857 -7.45 -45.83 -58.92
N GLY A 858 -6.60 -46.88 -58.95
CA GLY A 858 -5.45 -46.98 -59.88
C GLY A 858 -4.28 -46.02 -59.56
N ARG A 859 -4.38 -45.13 -58.57
CA ARG A 859 -3.37 -44.13 -58.22
C ARG A 859 -2.74 -44.43 -56.87
N SER A 860 -1.48 -43.99 -56.70
CA SER A 860 -0.80 -44.10 -55.42
C SER A 860 -1.20 -42.91 -54.52
N CYS A 861 -1.95 -43.20 -53.46
CA CYS A 861 -2.43 -42.20 -52.47
C CYS A 861 -1.79 -42.46 -51.12
N ARG A 862 -1.71 -41.40 -50.24
CA ARG A 862 -1.31 -41.53 -48.85
C ARG A 862 -2.53 -41.59 -47.96
N PHE A 863 -2.49 -42.50 -46.97
CA PHE A 863 -3.55 -42.70 -46.00
C PHE A 863 -3.00 -42.79 -44.58
N VAL A 864 -3.75 -42.29 -43.59
CA VAL A 864 -3.59 -42.73 -42.20
C VAL A 864 -4.32 -44.06 -42.09
N GLU A 865 -3.61 -45.14 -41.78
CA GLU A 865 -4.13 -46.48 -41.63
C GLU A 865 -4.51 -46.69 -40.17
N PHE A 866 -5.83 -46.54 -39.86
CA PHE A 866 -6.38 -46.57 -38.50
C PHE A 866 -7.05 -47.91 -38.21
N LYS A 867 -6.65 -48.57 -37.13
CA LYS A 867 -7.20 -49.85 -36.68
C LYS A 867 -8.40 -49.59 -35.78
N ILE A 868 -9.62 -49.97 -36.25
CA ILE A 868 -10.88 -49.85 -35.55
C ILE A 868 -11.01 -50.99 -34.55
N GLY A 869 -11.22 -50.75 -33.25
CA GLY A 869 -11.58 -51.78 -32.26
C GLY A 869 -10.42 -52.46 -31.53
N GLN A 870 -9.20 -51.86 -31.51
CA GLN A 870 -8.10 -52.32 -30.62
C GLN A 870 -8.04 -51.60 -29.28
N PHE A 871 -9.14 -51.07 -28.76
CA PHE A 871 -9.29 -50.72 -27.36
C PHE A 871 -9.89 -51.93 -26.63
N SER A 872 -9.08 -52.89 -26.19
CA SER A 872 -9.44 -53.78 -25.11
C SER A 872 -8.82 -53.30 -23.82
N GLU A 873 -9.59 -53.29 -22.77
CA GLU A 873 -9.22 -53.09 -21.38
C GLU A 873 -7.87 -53.74 -21.10
N LYS A 874 -6.89 -52.95 -20.71
CA LYS A 874 -5.72 -53.54 -20.03
C LYS A 874 -6.12 -53.72 -18.57
N ASP A 875 -6.37 -54.98 -18.25
CA ASP A 875 -6.48 -55.48 -16.88
C ASP A 875 -5.25 -55.08 -16.05
N ASP A 876 -5.51 -54.79 -14.84
CA ASP A 876 -4.63 -54.50 -13.71
C ASP A 876 -3.53 -55.60 -13.60
N ASP A 877 -2.29 -55.23 -13.88
CA ASP A 877 -1.12 -55.91 -13.33
C ASP A 877 0.07 -54.92 -13.33
N ILE A 878 0.17 -54.11 -12.30
CA ILE A 878 1.41 -53.43 -11.92
C ILE A 878 1.56 -53.51 -10.40
N GLU A 879 2.04 -54.67 -9.91
CA GLU A 879 2.83 -54.74 -8.71
C GLU A 879 4.28 -54.32 -9.03
N SER A 880 4.87 -53.53 -8.09
CA SER A 880 6.31 -53.28 -7.94
C SER A 880 7.03 -52.40 -8.95
N GLU A 881 6.95 -51.07 -8.70
CA GLU A 881 8.08 -50.13 -8.87
C GLU A 881 8.01 -48.97 -7.86
N ALA A 882 7.84 -49.29 -6.59
CA ALA A 882 7.74 -48.27 -5.50
C ALA A 882 9.09 -47.94 -4.82
N ASP A 883 10.23 -48.38 -5.34
CA ASP A 883 11.53 -48.27 -4.63
C ASP A 883 12.65 -47.53 -5.34
N LYS A 884 12.33 -46.53 -6.23
CA LYS A 884 13.38 -45.78 -6.90
C LYS A 884 13.27 -44.28 -6.99
N TYR A 885 12.49 -43.62 -6.13
CA TYR A 885 12.50 -42.15 -6.05
C TYR A 885 12.57 -41.64 -4.61
N GLU A 886 13.65 -42.05 -3.88
CA GLU A 886 14.22 -41.16 -2.86
C GLU A 886 15.39 -40.42 -3.49
N GLN A 887 15.40 -39.09 -3.34
CA GLN A 887 16.39 -38.09 -3.79
C GLN A 887 16.32 -37.63 -5.23
N GLU A 888 15.32 -36.80 -5.56
CA GLU A 888 15.58 -35.71 -6.52
C GLU A 888 14.86 -34.43 -6.02
N SER A 889 15.65 -33.36 -5.95
CA SER A 889 15.29 -32.02 -5.47
C SER A 889 14.08 -31.46 -6.21
N PHE A 890 13.09 -30.98 -5.48
CA PHE A 890 11.95 -30.25 -6.00
C PHE A 890 12.41 -28.95 -6.71
N THR A 891 12.48 -28.99 -8.01
CA THR A 891 12.41 -27.79 -8.86
C THR A 891 11.00 -27.67 -9.39
N ASP A 892 10.37 -26.50 -9.20
CA ASP A 892 9.10 -26.15 -9.81
C ASP A 892 9.21 -26.28 -11.35
N PRO A 893 8.22 -26.84 -12.07
CA PRO A 893 8.23 -26.96 -13.52
C PRO A 893 8.44 -25.64 -14.30
N ASP A 894 8.30 -24.51 -13.66
CA ASP A 894 8.50 -23.17 -14.23
C ASP A 894 9.93 -22.59 -13.99
N GLY A 895 10.85 -23.34 -13.38
CA GLY A 895 12.29 -22.98 -13.29
C GLY A 895 12.64 -21.93 -12.23
N PHE A 896 11.78 -21.69 -11.26
CA PHE A 896 12.08 -20.79 -10.13
C PHE A 896 12.56 -21.57 -8.91
N MET A 897 13.80 -21.28 -8.47
CA MET A 897 14.32 -21.79 -7.21
C MET A 897 13.66 -21.07 -6.03
N SER A 898 13.19 -21.83 -5.05
CA SER A 898 12.90 -21.29 -3.71
C SER A 898 14.21 -20.92 -3.02
N ILE A 899 14.27 -19.71 -2.47
CA ILE A 899 15.42 -19.24 -1.68
C ILE A 899 15.44 -20.02 -0.36
N PRO A 900 16.54 -20.69 0.01
CA PRO A 900 16.66 -21.36 1.30
C PRO A 900 16.59 -20.35 2.46
N GLU A 901 15.92 -20.70 3.54
CA GLU A 901 15.94 -19.92 4.79
C GLU A 901 17.40 -19.72 5.24
N GLY A 902 17.81 -18.44 5.33
CA GLY A 902 19.15 -18.05 5.78
C GLY A 902 19.93 -17.10 4.88
N MET A 903 19.40 -16.68 3.72
CA MET A 903 20.04 -15.73 2.80
C MET A 903 19.31 -14.38 2.69
N GLU A 904 18.75 -13.83 3.77
CA GLU A 904 18.10 -12.52 3.75
C GLU A 904 19.06 -11.32 3.90
N GLU A 905 20.37 -11.51 3.97
CA GLU A 905 21.31 -10.41 4.32
C GLU A 905 22.17 -9.83 3.18
N GLU A 906 22.04 -10.24 1.93
CA GLU A 906 22.81 -9.60 0.85
C GLU A 906 22.00 -9.35 -0.43
N LEU A 907 21.15 -8.33 -0.44
CA LEU A 907 20.72 -7.69 -1.67
C LEU A 907 21.35 -6.30 -1.80
N PRO A 908 22.04 -5.99 -2.91
CA PRO A 908 22.84 -4.77 -3.08
C PRO A 908 22.02 -3.56 -3.56
N PHE A 909 20.84 -3.31 -3.03
CA PHE A 909 20.13 -2.05 -3.27
C PHE A 909 19.39 -1.61 -2.01
N LYS A 910 20.03 -0.67 -1.28
CA LYS A 910 19.37 0.21 -0.32
C LYS A 910 18.73 1.38 -1.05
#